data_6c9e0ec2a0fa83a7269a5799eb542714
#
_entry.id   6c9e0ec2a0fa83a7269a5799eb542714
#
_cell.length_a   1.000
_cell.length_b   1.000
_cell.length_c   1.000
_cell.angle_alpha   90.00
_cell.angle_beta   90.00
_cell.angle_gamma   90.00
#
_symmetry.space_group_name_H-M   'P 1'
#
loop_
_entity.id
_entity.type
_entity.pdbx_description
1 polymer ?
#
loop_
_entity_poly.entity_id
_entity_poly.type
_entity_poly.pdbx_seq_one_letter_code
_entity_poly.pdbx_strand_id
1 'polypeptide(L)'
;MNKKFMGLSVFALATAFSYAQESDTLSVKNLQEVVVSDTKFAQSREKSGKVIEVITAKELDQKKGQSLANVLHQVAGVEINGNQSFGGKNLGYYIRGGRNRQTAIYIDGIPLTDASGINLEYDLRLISIDQIEKIEVMKGASSTLYGSGAATGVINITLKKSPKTTFNGSAYTTLGTQNTVATSRTKAQDINQGFKLNGSGHKVSYMTSLNSNDTKGMSEAAGDNFEEDSFSRVNVMQKFGFKPNENFSFEVFGTYDRIKNTFDNSFDGVVANSDDVNNANLSEQVRIGFLPKYTYKNGEFAINAGASTIGRKVQMTNTWANTIDNYNYTGRTVSMDAFNKYSFTSSLFIVLGTQYQYFDMIQKDPYAIVSNDQAKFNLIDPYATLVFNSELGLNLNLGARLNTHSEYGNQVVYNINPSYVFANLPLKVIASYSTAYITPSLYQLYGPYGNIALTPEENATAEFGFESQLLDKKLTINTVGFYRAEENTIGFFYDAATFESYYVTNIGRNTAKGLETTIRYHLSKQITFTGNYTLTQVDKILNRLIPKNKANLEVNYNFKRGNLAGQYQFVDQRIDTYYDANVWAKQTTNLSAYQLLNTTFSYELLPKRLQVFTAITNVMNESFQEVLGYNTRGRNYKLGVTFLF
;
A
#
# COMPACT_ATOMS: atom_id res chain seq x y z
N MET A 1 -33.68 28.09 6.73
CA MET A 1 -32.95 29.36 6.90
C MET A 1 -31.55 29.18 6.34
N ASN A 2 -31.12 30.13 5.54
CA ASN A 2 -30.03 30.07 4.57
C ASN A 2 -28.66 29.64 5.09
N LYS A 3 -28.12 28.55 4.51
CA LYS A 3 -26.70 28.15 4.59
C LYS A 3 -25.90 28.74 3.42
N LYS A 4 -25.78 30.07 3.36
CA LYS A 4 -24.84 30.75 2.45
C LYS A 4 -24.23 31.89 3.27
N PHE A 5 -22.96 31.73 3.69
CA PHE A 5 -22.02 32.75 4.13
C PHE A 5 -21.03 32.15 5.16
N MET A 6 -20.10 31.34 4.69
CA MET A 6 -18.91 30.96 5.47
C MET A 6 -17.66 30.70 4.58
N GLY A 7 -17.67 31.27 3.39
CA GLY A 7 -16.61 31.07 2.39
C GLY A 7 -15.60 32.22 2.23
N LEU A 8 -15.70 33.32 2.98
CA LEU A 8 -14.93 34.55 2.67
C LEU A 8 -13.97 35.01 3.78
N SER A 9 -13.88 34.33 4.92
CA SER A 9 -13.06 34.83 6.04
C SER A 9 -11.65 34.24 6.12
N VAL A 10 -11.26 33.31 5.27
CA VAL A 10 -9.91 32.69 5.29
C VAL A 10 -8.91 33.40 4.39
N PHE A 11 -9.36 34.28 3.49
CA PHE A 11 -8.48 35.00 2.53
C PHE A 11 -7.89 36.32 3.04
N ALA A 12 -8.32 36.80 4.20
CA ALA A 12 -7.92 38.14 4.71
C ALA A 12 -6.69 38.14 5.65
N LEU A 13 -6.09 36.96 5.97
CA LEU A 13 -4.91 36.88 6.84
C LEU A 13 -3.57 36.72 6.09
N ALA A 14 -3.57 36.77 4.76
CA ALA A 14 -2.38 36.53 3.95
C ALA A 14 -1.56 37.80 3.57
N THR A 15 -1.92 38.97 4.02
CA THR A 15 -1.30 40.23 3.52
C THR A 15 -0.36 40.95 4.50
N ALA A 16 0.08 40.35 5.60
CA ALA A 16 0.85 41.06 6.64
C ALA A 16 2.31 40.59 6.86
N PHE A 17 2.90 39.78 5.98
CA PHE A 17 4.33 39.43 6.13
C PHE A 17 5.11 39.60 4.81
N SER A 18 5.36 40.84 4.45
CA SER A 18 6.39 41.17 3.46
C SER A 18 7.42 42.02 4.16
N TYR A 19 8.61 41.45 4.48
CA TYR A 19 9.92 42.13 4.55
C TYR A 19 10.89 41.25 5.35
N ALA A 20 11.72 40.51 4.61
CA ALA A 20 13.13 40.25 4.92
C ALA A 20 13.73 39.39 3.82
N GLN A 21 14.35 40.01 2.87
CA GLN A 21 15.08 39.36 1.79
C GLN A 21 16.56 39.36 2.19
N GLU A 22 17.08 38.20 2.59
CA GLU A 22 18.50 37.91 2.53
C GLU A 22 18.72 36.85 1.46
N SER A 23 19.40 37.26 0.39
CA SER A 23 19.77 36.43 -0.74
C SER A 23 20.95 35.55 -0.36
N ASP A 24 20.68 34.33 0.07
CA ASP A 24 21.71 33.29 0.14
C ASP A 24 21.46 32.31 -1.02
N THR A 25 22.26 32.45 -2.08
CA THR A 25 22.26 31.62 -3.27
C THR A 25 22.90 30.26 -2.96
N LEU A 26 22.24 29.44 -2.17
CA LEU A 26 22.50 28.04 -2.14
C LEU A 26 21.70 27.41 -3.29
N SER A 27 22.38 27.02 -4.36
CA SER A 27 21.82 26.20 -5.42
C SER A 27 21.25 24.96 -4.75
N VAL A 28 19.92 24.86 -4.67
CA VAL A 28 19.22 23.63 -4.35
C VAL A 28 19.57 22.67 -5.48
N LYS A 29 20.57 21.81 -5.29
CA LYS A 29 20.75 20.62 -6.09
C LYS A 29 19.48 19.80 -5.84
N ASN A 30 18.48 19.98 -6.70
CA ASN A 30 17.37 19.02 -6.79
C ASN A 30 18.01 17.70 -7.16
N LEU A 31 18.24 16.85 -6.16
CA LEU A 31 18.55 15.44 -6.39
C LEU A 31 17.36 14.91 -7.20
N GLN A 32 17.62 14.57 -8.46
CA GLN A 32 16.62 13.94 -9.32
C GLN A 32 16.03 12.78 -8.54
N GLU A 33 14.69 12.75 -8.41
CA GLU A 33 14.00 11.70 -7.70
C GLU A 33 14.34 10.36 -8.35
N VAL A 34 14.91 9.44 -7.58
CA VAL A 34 15.38 8.14 -8.06
C VAL A 34 14.35 7.08 -7.73
N VAL A 35 13.92 6.34 -8.75
CA VAL A 35 13.01 5.20 -8.64
C VAL A 35 13.71 3.91 -9.02
N VAL A 36 13.25 2.79 -8.49
CA VAL A 36 13.73 1.45 -8.82
C VAL A 36 12.62 0.57 -9.41
N SER A 37 11.35 0.92 -9.19
CA SER A 37 10.22 0.08 -9.56
C SER A 37 10.08 -0.17 -11.06
N ASP A 38 10.52 0.77 -11.91
CA ASP A 38 10.37 0.67 -13.37
C ASP A 38 11.40 -0.26 -14.05
N THR A 39 12.55 -0.49 -13.40
CA THR A 39 13.63 -1.29 -14.02
C THR A 39 14.33 -2.24 -13.06
N LYS A 40 13.90 -2.32 -11.80
CA LYS A 40 14.61 -2.98 -10.66
C LYS A 40 15.97 -2.39 -10.31
N PHE A 41 16.42 -1.38 -11.06
CA PHE A 41 17.66 -0.64 -10.80
C PHE A 41 17.38 0.85 -10.66
N ALA A 42 18.21 1.53 -9.89
CA ALA A 42 18.10 2.96 -9.67
C ALA A 42 18.21 3.75 -10.97
N GLN A 43 17.16 4.52 -11.30
CA GLN A 43 17.17 5.48 -12.40
C GLN A 43 16.42 6.76 -12.01
N SER A 44 16.65 7.85 -12.76
CA SER A 44 15.88 9.08 -12.59
C SER A 44 14.42 8.85 -12.97
N ARG A 45 13.46 9.31 -12.15
CA ARG A 45 12.03 9.26 -12.44
C ARG A 45 11.66 9.96 -13.76
N GLU A 46 12.41 10.98 -14.15
CA GLU A 46 12.22 11.69 -15.43
C GLU A 46 12.36 10.75 -16.64
N LYS A 47 13.14 9.67 -16.54
CA LYS A 47 13.37 8.69 -17.61
C LYS A 47 12.35 7.57 -17.64
N SER A 48 11.45 7.47 -16.66
CA SER A 48 10.42 6.44 -16.63
C SER A 48 9.23 6.81 -17.52
N GLY A 49 8.72 5.85 -18.29
CA GLY A 49 7.44 5.95 -19.00
C GLY A 49 6.23 5.57 -18.16
N LYS A 50 6.44 5.17 -16.89
CA LYS A 50 5.38 4.79 -15.95
C LYS A 50 5.04 5.90 -14.96
N VAL A 51 3.81 5.85 -14.44
CA VAL A 51 3.37 6.72 -13.34
C VAL A 51 3.85 6.13 -12.03
N ILE A 52 4.82 6.78 -11.40
CA ILE A 52 5.39 6.36 -10.12
C ILE A 52 5.26 7.51 -9.13
N GLU A 53 4.55 7.26 -8.04
CA GLU A 53 4.49 8.16 -6.89
C GLU A 53 5.48 7.69 -5.83
N VAL A 54 6.32 8.60 -5.36
CA VAL A 54 7.34 8.29 -4.35
C VAL A 54 6.98 8.99 -3.05
N ILE A 55 6.90 8.24 -1.96
CA ILE A 55 6.75 8.74 -0.61
C ILE A 55 8.08 8.56 0.09
N THR A 56 8.75 9.66 0.34
CA THR A 56 10.11 9.69 0.90
C THR A 56 10.12 9.52 2.42
N ALA A 57 11.28 9.19 3.00
CA ALA A 57 11.47 9.14 4.45
C ALA A 57 11.07 10.46 5.15
N LYS A 58 11.34 11.60 4.50
CA LYS A 58 10.97 12.93 5.02
C LYS A 58 9.45 13.10 5.07
N GLU A 59 8.74 12.68 4.02
CA GLU A 59 7.27 12.75 3.98
C GLU A 59 6.64 11.77 4.99
N LEU A 60 7.21 10.57 5.15
CA LEU A 60 6.79 9.62 6.20
C LEU A 60 7.00 10.20 7.60
N ASP A 61 8.10 10.90 7.83
CA ASP A 61 8.39 11.55 9.11
C ASP A 61 7.42 12.70 9.44
N GLN A 62 6.92 13.41 8.41
CA GLN A 62 5.88 14.43 8.56
C GLN A 62 4.49 13.84 8.87
N LYS A 63 4.28 12.56 8.56
CA LYS A 63 3.02 11.82 8.78
C LYS A 63 3.06 10.96 10.07
N LYS A 64 3.80 11.39 11.09
CA LYS A 64 3.89 10.70 12.38
C LYS A 64 2.52 10.41 12.98
N GLY A 65 2.38 9.23 13.56
CA GLY A 65 1.13 8.77 14.16
C GLY A 65 0.08 8.22 13.17
N GLN A 66 0.37 8.24 11.86
CA GLN A 66 -0.45 7.58 10.84
C GLN A 66 0.00 6.13 10.61
N SER A 67 -0.92 5.27 10.16
CA SER A 67 -0.61 3.92 9.69
C SER A 67 -0.11 3.95 8.24
N LEU A 68 0.51 2.84 7.79
CA LEU A 68 0.86 2.66 6.37
C LEU A 68 -0.38 2.79 5.47
N ALA A 69 -1.52 2.22 5.89
CA ALA A 69 -2.78 2.29 5.17
C ALA A 69 -3.26 3.74 4.97
N ASN A 70 -3.18 4.58 6.02
CA ASN A 70 -3.56 5.99 5.93
C ASN A 70 -2.65 6.78 4.97
N VAL A 71 -1.36 6.49 4.96
CA VAL A 71 -0.40 7.14 4.05
C VAL A 71 -0.65 6.74 2.60
N LEU A 72 -0.88 5.45 2.34
CA LEU A 72 -1.20 4.94 0.99
C LEU A 72 -2.54 5.46 0.49
N HIS A 73 -3.54 5.59 1.38
CA HIS A 73 -4.87 6.12 1.02
C HIS A 73 -4.84 7.58 0.52
N GLN A 74 -3.80 8.35 0.83
CA GLN A 74 -3.60 9.72 0.35
C GLN A 74 -2.98 9.79 -1.05
N VAL A 75 -2.52 8.68 -1.61
CA VAL A 75 -1.97 8.61 -2.98
C VAL A 75 -3.11 8.67 -3.99
N ALA A 76 -2.92 9.44 -5.08
CA ALA A 76 -3.89 9.49 -6.17
C ALA A 76 -4.16 8.09 -6.75
N GLY A 77 -5.41 7.74 -6.98
CA GLY A 77 -5.81 6.44 -7.55
C GLY A 77 -5.69 5.25 -6.61
N VAL A 78 -5.35 5.46 -5.34
CA VAL A 78 -5.28 4.41 -4.31
C VAL A 78 -6.41 4.57 -3.31
N GLU A 79 -7.17 3.49 -3.09
CA GLU A 79 -8.20 3.39 -2.07
C GLU A 79 -7.82 2.33 -1.05
N ILE A 80 -7.93 2.66 0.23
CA ILE A 80 -7.78 1.71 1.33
C ILE A 80 -9.03 1.80 2.21
N ASN A 81 -9.91 0.83 2.11
CA ASN A 81 -11.13 0.77 2.90
C ASN A 81 -10.88 0.08 4.25
N GLY A 82 -11.52 0.55 5.30
CA GLY A 82 -11.34 0.09 6.68
C GLY A 82 -10.22 0.83 7.44
N ASN A 83 -9.49 1.75 6.77
CA ASN A 83 -8.37 2.44 7.41
C ASN A 83 -8.78 3.51 8.45
N GLN A 84 -10.01 4.00 8.39
CA GLN A 84 -10.59 4.91 9.38
C GLN A 84 -11.44 4.20 10.44
N SER A 85 -11.59 2.90 10.34
CA SER A 85 -12.30 2.07 11.30
C SER A 85 -11.42 1.66 12.48
N PHE A 86 -11.87 0.71 13.28
CA PHE A 86 -11.10 0.07 14.34
C PHE A 86 -9.77 -0.53 13.83
N GLY A 87 -8.74 -0.57 14.66
CA GLY A 87 -7.39 -1.01 14.26
C GLY A 87 -7.29 -2.46 13.79
N GLY A 88 -8.21 -3.33 14.27
CA GLY A 88 -8.34 -4.73 13.89
C GLY A 88 -9.12 -4.98 12.60
N LYS A 89 -9.78 -3.96 12.02
CA LYS A 89 -10.56 -4.09 10.78
C LYS A 89 -9.68 -4.55 9.63
N ASN A 90 -10.12 -5.58 8.90
CA ASN A 90 -9.48 -6.01 7.67
C ASN A 90 -9.50 -4.91 6.62
N LEU A 91 -8.37 -4.71 5.95
CA LEU A 91 -8.19 -3.65 4.96
C LEU A 91 -8.47 -4.17 3.55
N GLY A 92 -9.28 -3.42 2.81
CA GLY A 92 -9.36 -3.56 1.36
C GLY A 92 -8.49 -2.51 0.69
N TYR A 93 -7.59 -2.88 -0.24
CA TYR A 93 -6.77 -1.94 -0.98
C TYR A 93 -6.96 -2.11 -2.48
N TYR A 94 -7.10 -0.98 -3.17
CA TYR A 94 -7.49 -0.91 -4.58
C TYR A 94 -6.67 0.17 -5.28
N ILE A 95 -6.10 -0.15 -6.42
CA ILE A 95 -5.44 0.83 -7.28
C ILE A 95 -6.27 0.96 -8.56
N ARG A 96 -6.73 2.20 -8.88
CA ARG A 96 -7.52 2.50 -10.08
C ARG A 96 -8.73 1.59 -10.25
N GLY A 97 -9.45 1.33 -9.16
CA GLY A 97 -10.63 0.46 -9.15
C GLY A 97 -10.32 -1.02 -9.32
N GLY A 98 -9.07 -1.45 -9.17
CA GLY A 98 -8.69 -2.86 -9.11
C GLY A 98 -9.01 -3.48 -7.74
N ARG A 99 -8.80 -4.78 -7.63
CA ARG A 99 -9.06 -5.57 -6.40
C ARG A 99 -7.75 -5.88 -5.67
N ASN A 100 -7.82 -6.30 -4.40
CA ASN A 100 -6.64 -6.64 -3.58
C ASN A 100 -5.64 -7.55 -4.30
N ARG A 101 -6.12 -8.61 -4.95
CA ARG A 101 -5.31 -9.58 -5.70
C ARG A 101 -4.59 -9.00 -6.93
N GLN A 102 -4.96 -7.80 -7.36
CA GLN A 102 -4.43 -7.12 -8.55
C GLN A 102 -3.33 -6.12 -8.22
N THR A 103 -2.99 -5.96 -6.95
CA THR A 103 -1.93 -5.07 -6.47
C THR A 103 -0.82 -5.88 -5.83
N ALA A 104 0.36 -5.89 -6.43
CA ALA A 104 1.52 -6.56 -5.89
C ALA A 104 2.23 -5.68 -4.84
N ILE A 105 2.65 -6.29 -3.74
CA ILE A 105 3.40 -5.62 -2.66
C ILE A 105 4.78 -6.25 -2.57
N TYR A 106 5.80 -5.41 -2.51
CA TYR A 106 7.20 -5.82 -2.39
C TYR A 106 7.89 -5.10 -1.23
N ILE A 107 8.77 -5.81 -0.53
CA ILE A 107 9.70 -5.22 0.44
C ILE A 107 11.13 -5.58 0.04
N ASP A 108 11.98 -4.56 -0.20
CA ASP A 108 13.37 -4.71 -0.67
C ASP A 108 13.48 -5.67 -1.86
N GLY A 109 12.49 -5.63 -2.79
CA GLY A 109 12.44 -6.46 -3.99
C GLY A 109 11.95 -7.90 -3.78
N ILE A 110 11.53 -8.30 -2.57
CA ILE A 110 10.91 -9.60 -2.26
C ILE A 110 9.39 -9.44 -2.23
N PRO A 111 8.62 -10.27 -2.98
CA PRO A 111 7.17 -10.20 -2.98
C PRO A 111 6.58 -10.60 -1.62
N LEU A 112 5.52 -9.90 -1.22
CA LEU A 112 4.72 -10.21 -0.04
C LEU A 112 3.38 -10.79 -0.46
N THR A 113 3.12 -12.01 -0.03
CA THR A 113 1.90 -12.74 -0.37
C THR A 113 1.52 -13.65 0.81
N ASP A 114 0.23 -13.75 1.11
CA ASP A 114 -0.30 -14.82 1.96
C ASP A 114 -0.85 -15.93 1.06
N ALA A 115 -0.13 -17.05 0.97
CA ALA A 115 -0.53 -18.19 0.15
C ALA A 115 -1.85 -18.83 0.60
N SER A 116 -2.25 -18.64 1.86
CA SER A 116 -3.53 -19.10 2.42
C SER A 116 -4.66 -18.07 2.35
N GLY A 117 -4.39 -16.88 1.81
CA GLY A 117 -5.39 -15.83 1.58
C GLY A 117 -6.34 -16.18 0.44
N ILE A 118 -7.61 -15.76 0.55
CA ILE A 118 -8.64 -16.01 -0.47
C ILE A 118 -8.20 -15.48 -1.84
N ASN A 119 -7.51 -14.35 -1.87
CA ASN A 119 -7.08 -13.66 -3.08
C ASN A 119 -5.55 -13.51 -3.16
N LEU A 120 -4.76 -14.30 -2.41
CA LEU A 120 -3.30 -14.13 -2.25
C LEU A 120 -2.91 -12.74 -1.70
N GLU A 121 -3.86 -12.00 -1.15
CA GLU A 121 -3.65 -10.67 -0.62
C GLU A 121 -2.79 -10.67 0.64
N TYR A 122 -1.99 -9.63 0.78
CA TYR A 122 -1.15 -9.44 1.96
C TYR A 122 -1.79 -8.47 2.95
N ASP A 123 -1.78 -8.80 4.23
CA ASP A 123 -2.30 -7.93 5.28
C ASP A 123 -1.34 -6.76 5.56
N LEU A 124 -1.68 -5.57 5.06
CA LEU A 124 -0.89 -4.34 5.25
C LEU A 124 -0.72 -3.94 6.72
N ARG A 125 -1.59 -4.45 7.63
CA ARG A 125 -1.47 -4.19 9.07
C ARG A 125 -0.22 -4.82 9.68
N LEU A 126 0.34 -5.87 9.04
CA LEU A 126 1.59 -6.52 9.46
C LEU A 126 2.84 -5.65 9.23
N ILE A 127 2.75 -4.56 8.46
CA ILE A 127 3.90 -3.70 8.15
C ILE A 127 3.92 -2.49 9.08
N SER A 128 5.04 -2.27 9.76
CA SER A 128 5.27 -1.04 10.53
C SER A 128 5.88 0.05 9.66
N ILE A 129 5.26 1.24 9.66
CA ILE A 129 5.76 2.42 8.92
C ILE A 129 7.15 2.86 9.40
N ASP A 130 7.51 2.58 10.64
CA ASP A 130 8.79 2.98 11.24
C ASP A 130 10.01 2.32 10.62
N GLN A 131 9.81 1.17 9.98
CA GLN A 131 10.86 0.41 9.30
C GLN A 131 11.11 0.90 7.87
N ILE A 132 10.23 1.78 7.35
CA ILE A 132 10.20 2.17 5.94
C ILE A 132 11.09 3.40 5.69
N GLU A 133 11.95 3.31 4.68
CA GLU A 133 12.74 4.41 4.13
C GLU A 133 11.98 5.13 3.02
N LYS A 134 11.35 4.36 2.12
CA LYS A 134 10.70 4.88 0.93
C LYS A 134 9.60 3.93 0.47
N ILE A 135 8.52 4.49 -0.07
CA ILE A 135 7.48 3.73 -0.76
C ILE A 135 7.39 4.27 -2.18
N GLU A 136 7.44 3.38 -3.17
CA GLU A 136 7.13 3.68 -4.56
C GLU A 136 5.82 3.00 -4.92
N VAL A 137 4.82 3.78 -5.32
CA VAL A 137 3.55 3.28 -5.85
C VAL A 137 3.58 3.44 -7.36
N MET A 138 3.89 2.35 -8.06
CA MET A 138 3.85 2.29 -9.51
C MET A 138 2.47 1.84 -9.95
N LYS A 139 1.82 2.63 -10.79
CA LYS A 139 0.44 2.40 -11.22
C LYS A 139 0.38 1.77 -12.60
N GLY A 140 -0.74 1.11 -12.91
CA GLY A 140 -0.95 0.36 -14.14
C GLY A 140 -0.29 -1.02 -14.13
N ALA A 141 -0.61 -1.85 -15.14
CA ALA A 141 -0.09 -3.21 -15.26
C ALA A 141 1.44 -3.24 -15.32
N SER A 142 2.06 -4.10 -14.53
CA SER A 142 3.51 -4.17 -14.32
C SER A 142 4.02 -5.61 -14.17
N SER A 143 3.24 -6.57 -14.69
CA SER A 143 3.56 -8.00 -14.57
C SER A 143 4.84 -8.42 -15.27
N THR A 144 5.36 -7.66 -16.24
CA THR A 144 6.65 -7.94 -16.91
C THR A 144 7.82 -8.01 -15.93
N LEU A 145 7.86 -7.12 -14.92
CA LEU A 145 8.92 -7.10 -13.91
C LEU A 145 8.52 -7.78 -12.60
N TYR A 146 7.22 -7.76 -12.26
CA TYR A 146 6.73 -8.15 -10.94
C TYR A 146 5.86 -9.40 -10.94
N GLY A 147 5.61 -10.01 -12.10
CA GLY A 147 4.89 -11.29 -12.22
C GLY A 147 3.39 -11.19 -11.94
N SER A 148 2.82 -12.32 -11.58
CA SER A 148 1.40 -12.46 -11.27
C SER A 148 0.96 -11.48 -10.15
N GLY A 149 -0.27 -10.92 -10.29
CA GLY A 149 -0.84 -10.00 -9.31
C GLY A 149 -0.46 -8.53 -9.49
N ALA A 150 0.53 -8.19 -10.31
CA ALA A 150 0.90 -6.80 -10.61
C ALA A 150 0.04 -6.22 -11.75
N ALA A 151 -1.30 -6.30 -11.65
CA ALA A 151 -2.22 -5.97 -12.72
C ALA A 151 -2.71 -4.51 -12.69
N THR A 152 -2.85 -3.91 -11.51
CA THR A 152 -3.29 -2.52 -11.35
C THR A 152 -2.21 -1.62 -10.78
N GLY A 153 -1.20 -2.21 -10.14
CA GLY A 153 -0.06 -1.48 -9.63
C GLY A 153 0.85 -2.33 -8.75
N VAL A 154 1.94 -1.71 -8.36
CA VAL A 154 2.94 -2.28 -7.44
C VAL A 154 3.20 -1.28 -6.31
N ILE A 155 3.13 -1.73 -5.08
CA ILE A 155 3.58 -1.00 -3.90
C ILE A 155 4.94 -1.56 -3.52
N ASN A 156 6.01 -0.83 -3.85
CA ASN A 156 7.38 -1.25 -3.57
C ASN A 156 7.92 -0.48 -2.36
N ILE A 157 8.16 -1.21 -1.27
CA ILE A 157 8.59 -0.68 0.01
C ILE A 157 10.09 -0.95 0.15
N THR A 158 10.86 0.11 0.38
CA THR A 158 12.28 0.01 0.73
C THR A 158 12.42 0.19 2.24
N LEU A 159 13.05 -0.76 2.91
CA LEU A 159 13.35 -0.67 4.33
C LEU A 159 14.50 0.30 4.60
N LYS A 160 14.48 0.92 5.78
CA LYS A 160 15.56 1.81 6.23
C LYS A 160 16.92 1.10 6.17
N LYS A 161 17.92 1.89 5.77
CA LYS A 161 19.33 1.45 5.74
C LYS A 161 20.05 1.97 6.96
N SER A 162 21.10 1.29 7.35
CA SER A 162 21.97 1.76 8.42
C SER A 162 22.71 3.03 7.99
N PRO A 163 22.75 4.09 8.82
CA PRO A 163 23.52 5.30 8.53
C PRO A 163 25.02 4.97 8.50
N LYS A 164 25.83 5.88 7.92
CA LYS A 164 27.30 5.77 7.92
C LYS A 164 27.95 6.08 9.30
N THR A 165 27.17 6.07 10.36
CA THR A 165 27.60 6.25 11.74
C THR A 165 27.77 4.89 12.40
N THR A 166 28.74 4.77 13.30
CA THR A 166 29.01 3.51 14.03
C THR A 166 27.82 3.08 14.87
N PHE A 167 27.10 4.05 15.41
CA PHE A 167 25.96 3.85 16.30
C PHE A 167 24.93 4.96 16.13
N ASN A 168 23.67 4.61 16.06
CA ASN A 168 22.54 5.52 16.05
C ASN A 168 21.31 4.77 16.57
N GLY A 169 20.49 5.42 17.37
CA GLY A 169 19.30 4.81 17.91
C GLY A 169 18.14 5.79 18.07
N SER A 170 16.96 5.23 18.20
CA SER A 170 15.76 5.98 18.57
C SER A 170 14.81 5.13 19.37
N ALA A 171 14.14 5.76 20.33
CA ALA A 171 13.00 5.19 21.04
C ALA A 171 11.85 6.18 21.00
N TYR A 172 10.63 5.69 20.85
CA TYR A 172 9.46 6.55 20.86
C TYR A 172 8.29 5.91 21.58
N THR A 173 7.39 6.74 22.08
CA THR A 173 6.06 6.36 22.53
C THR A 173 5.03 7.36 22.02
N THR A 174 3.86 6.86 21.65
CA THR A 174 2.71 7.64 21.24
C THR A 174 1.49 7.20 22.03
N LEU A 175 0.75 8.14 22.54
CA LEU A 175 -0.52 7.94 23.24
C LEU A 175 -1.62 8.62 22.44
N GLY A 176 -2.72 7.92 22.21
CA GLY A 176 -3.87 8.44 21.48
C GLY A 176 -5.19 8.02 22.08
N THR A 177 -6.25 8.73 21.69
CA THR A 177 -7.63 8.35 21.98
C THR A 177 -8.18 7.45 20.88
N GLN A 178 -9.29 6.75 21.16
CA GLN A 178 -10.05 5.96 20.20
C GLN A 178 -11.54 6.31 20.35
N ASN A 179 -11.94 7.45 19.78
CA ASN A 179 -13.29 7.94 19.81
C ASN A 179 -14.01 7.67 18.49
N THR A 180 -15.25 7.28 18.57
CA THR A 180 -16.25 7.43 17.50
C THR A 180 -16.80 8.86 17.54
N VAL A 181 -17.71 9.21 16.62
CA VAL A 181 -18.39 10.52 16.65
C VAL A 181 -19.25 10.70 17.91
N ALA A 182 -19.81 9.60 18.41
CA ALA A 182 -20.67 9.59 19.60
C ALA A 182 -19.89 9.63 20.93
N THR A 183 -18.58 9.40 20.92
CA THR A 183 -17.77 9.35 22.14
C THR A 183 -16.76 10.50 22.20
N SER A 184 -16.42 10.96 23.40
CA SER A 184 -15.43 12.03 23.63
C SER A 184 -14.52 11.71 24.82
N ARG A 185 -13.90 10.53 24.78
CA ARG A 185 -13.02 10.06 25.85
C ARG A 185 -11.64 10.71 25.73
N THR A 186 -11.02 11.00 26.86
CA THR A 186 -9.65 11.53 26.95
C THR A 186 -8.62 10.47 27.37
N LYS A 187 -9.09 9.24 27.65
CA LYS A 187 -8.24 8.12 28.05
C LYS A 187 -7.33 7.71 26.89
N ALA A 188 -6.07 7.41 27.15
CA ALA A 188 -5.16 6.81 26.18
C ALA A 188 -5.60 5.37 25.90
N GLN A 189 -5.99 5.12 24.65
CA GLN A 189 -6.54 3.85 24.17
C GLN A 189 -5.86 3.38 22.85
N ASP A 190 -4.91 4.16 22.34
CA ASP A 190 -4.02 3.84 21.22
C ASP A 190 -2.59 4.11 21.69
N ILE A 191 -1.85 3.04 21.96
CA ILE A 191 -0.48 3.11 22.48
C ILE A 191 0.45 2.49 21.45
N ASN A 192 1.36 3.30 20.91
CA ASN A 192 2.35 2.82 19.96
C ASN A 192 3.75 3.12 20.49
N GLN A 193 4.61 2.11 20.51
CA GLN A 193 5.96 2.18 21.03
C GLN A 193 6.94 1.56 20.05
N GLY A 194 8.13 2.11 19.97
CA GLY A 194 9.16 1.55 19.13
C GLY A 194 10.55 1.86 19.59
N PHE A 195 11.44 0.95 19.24
CA PHE A 195 12.87 1.04 19.48
C PHE A 195 13.59 0.67 18.19
N LYS A 196 14.58 1.45 17.82
CA LYS A 196 15.44 1.17 16.68
C LYS A 196 16.89 1.43 17.06
N LEU A 197 17.73 0.50 16.69
CA LEU A 197 19.18 0.58 16.82
C LEU A 197 19.82 0.23 15.48
N ASN A 198 20.70 1.08 14.98
CA ASN A 198 21.37 0.84 13.71
C ASN A 198 22.77 1.48 13.68
N GLY A 199 23.60 0.98 12.80
CA GLY A 199 24.94 1.51 12.60
C GLY A 199 25.70 0.79 11.50
N SER A 200 26.84 1.35 11.14
CA SER A 200 27.75 0.73 10.19
C SER A 200 29.21 0.93 10.58
N GLY A 201 29.98 -0.14 10.44
CA GLY A 201 31.44 -0.14 10.48
C GLY A 201 32.02 -0.09 9.06
N HIS A 202 33.28 -0.48 8.93
CA HIS A 202 34.00 -0.45 7.64
C HIS A 202 33.36 -1.35 6.57
N LYS A 203 32.91 -2.56 6.94
CA LYS A 203 32.35 -3.54 6.01
C LYS A 203 30.99 -4.08 6.41
N VAL A 204 30.56 -3.86 7.65
CA VAL A 204 29.33 -4.42 8.23
C VAL A 204 28.38 -3.31 8.61
N SER A 205 27.12 -3.49 8.31
CA SER A 205 26.03 -2.66 8.82
C SER A 205 25.00 -3.52 9.53
N TYR A 206 24.29 -2.93 10.50
CA TYR A 206 23.25 -3.62 11.25
C TYR A 206 22.06 -2.71 11.55
N MET A 207 20.87 -3.29 11.62
CA MET A 207 19.66 -2.60 12.08
C MET A 207 18.77 -3.57 12.84
N THR A 208 18.42 -3.19 14.06
CA THR A 208 17.41 -3.85 14.90
C THR A 208 16.23 -2.91 15.07
N SER A 209 15.01 -3.38 14.87
CA SER A 209 13.79 -2.61 15.07
C SER A 209 12.76 -3.44 15.81
N LEU A 210 12.18 -2.84 16.84
CA LEU A 210 11.08 -3.37 17.65
C LEU A 210 9.95 -2.35 17.62
N ASN A 211 8.73 -2.79 17.39
CA ASN A 211 7.56 -1.94 17.40
C ASN A 211 6.38 -2.68 18.00
N SER A 212 5.60 -2.02 18.85
CA SER A 212 4.29 -2.49 19.31
C SER A 212 3.23 -1.42 19.11
N ASN A 213 2.03 -1.84 18.80
CA ASN A 213 0.84 -0.99 18.76
C ASN A 213 -0.32 -1.72 19.42
N ASP A 214 -0.86 -1.15 20.48
CA ASP A 214 -2.01 -1.67 21.21
C ASP A 214 -3.15 -0.66 21.17
N THR A 215 -4.31 -1.09 20.70
CA THR A 215 -5.49 -0.24 20.51
C THR A 215 -6.71 -0.89 21.12
N LYS A 216 -7.51 -0.10 21.84
CA LYS A 216 -8.78 -0.48 22.45
C LYS A 216 -9.70 0.74 22.46
N GLY A 217 -11.00 0.59 22.65
CA GLY A 217 -11.84 1.73 22.96
C GLY A 217 -12.98 2.00 22.00
N MET A 218 -13.09 1.22 20.93
CA MET A 218 -14.28 1.21 20.07
C MET A 218 -14.57 -0.21 19.60
N SER A 219 -15.83 -0.56 19.45
CA SER A 219 -16.26 -1.77 18.77
C SER A 219 -15.99 -1.67 17.27
N GLU A 220 -15.67 -2.77 16.62
CA GLU A 220 -15.55 -2.83 15.16
C GLU A 220 -16.90 -2.60 14.48
N ALA A 221 -17.96 -3.26 14.96
CA ALA A 221 -19.32 -3.06 14.47
C ALA A 221 -19.96 -1.79 15.03
N ALA A 222 -20.84 -1.17 14.24
CA ALA A 222 -21.64 -0.02 14.64
C ALA A 222 -22.94 -0.50 15.28
N GLY A 223 -23.11 -0.25 16.58
CA GLY A 223 -24.29 -0.59 17.35
C GLY A 223 -24.27 0.03 18.73
N ASP A 224 -25.43 0.01 19.41
CA ASP A 224 -25.59 0.53 20.76
C ASP A 224 -25.13 -0.52 21.80
N ASN A 225 -24.32 -0.09 22.76
CA ASN A 225 -23.80 -0.91 23.86
C ASN A 225 -22.91 -2.09 23.43
N PHE A 226 -22.33 -2.06 22.24
CA PHE A 226 -21.35 -3.05 21.79
C PHE A 226 -20.06 -2.90 22.61
N GLU A 227 -19.36 -4.03 22.85
CA GLU A 227 -18.12 -4.02 23.59
C GLU A 227 -16.98 -3.35 22.82
N GLU A 228 -15.92 -2.98 23.56
CA GLU A 228 -14.70 -2.43 22.97
C GLU A 228 -13.80 -3.52 22.45
N ASP A 229 -13.61 -3.59 21.16
CA ASP A 229 -12.64 -4.48 20.53
C ASP A 229 -11.20 -4.12 20.85
N SER A 230 -10.33 -5.12 20.77
CA SER A 230 -8.90 -4.99 21.01
C SER A 230 -8.07 -5.32 19.77
N PHE A 231 -7.02 -4.55 19.56
CA PHE A 231 -6.02 -4.82 18.53
C PHE A 231 -4.62 -4.66 19.12
N SER A 232 -3.78 -5.66 18.89
CA SER A 232 -2.37 -5.63 19.26
C SER A 232 -1.51 -6.08 18.10
N ARG A 233 -0.45 -5.32 17.81
CA ARG A 233 0.55 -5.66 16.81
C ARG A 233 1.94 -5.60 17.42
N VAL A 234 2.77 -6.57 17.09
CA VAL A 234 4.21 -6.59 17.42
C VAL A 234 4.98 -6.85 16.13
N ASN A 235 6.00 -6.04 15.88
CA ASN A 235 6.95 -6.23 14.77
C ASN A 235 8.37 -6.26 15.33
N VAL A 236 9.13 -7.25 14.92
CA VAL A 236 10.57 -7.40 15.22
C VAL A 236 11.30 -7.54 13.89
N MET A 237 12.38 -6.79 13.71
CA MET A 237 13.23 -6.91 12.53
C MET A 237 14.69 -6.84 12.90
N GLN A 238 15.47 -7.76 12.33
CA GLN A 238 16.93 -7.73 12.35
C GLN A 238 17.45 -7.74 10.94
N LYS A 239 18.31 -6.79 10.59
CA LYS A 239 18.95 -6.69 9.26
C LYS A 239 20.46 -6.54 9.43
N PHE A 240 21.21 -7.28 8.63
CA PHE A 240 22.65 -7.15 8.49
C PHE A 240 23.02 -6.91 7.04
N GLY A 241 23.96 -6.00 6.82
CA GLY A 241 24.57 -5.78 5.52
C GLY A 241 26.07 -6.02 5.60
N PHE A 242 26.63 -6.59 4.56
CA PHE A 242 28.07 -6.85 4.43
C PHE A 242 28.57 -6.40 3.05
N LYS A 243 29.58 -5.54 3.04
CA LYS A 243 30.22 -5.01 1.82
C LYS A 243 31.74 -5.20 1.92
N PRO A 244 32.26 -6.39 1.57
CA PRO A 244 33.69 -6.71 1.70
C PRO A 244 34.56 -5.87 0.78
N ASN A 245 34.06 -5.48 -0.40
CA ASN A 245 34.72 -4.62 -1.38
C ASN A 245 33.71 -3.76 -2.15
N GLU A 246 34.17 -2.95 -3.10
CA GLU A 246 33.32 -2.04 -3.87
C GLU A 246 32.36 -2.77 -4.83
N ASN A 247 32.69 -3.97 -5.25
CA ASN A 247 31.97 -4.71 -6.27
C ASN A 247 30.90 -5.65 -5.70
N PHE A 248 31.09 -6.16 -4.47
CA PHE A 248 30.20 -7.15 -3.88
C PHE A 248 29.62 -6.68 -2.55
N SER A 249 28.33 -6.87 -2.39
CA SER A 249 27.60 -6.67 -1.13
C SER A 249 26.46 -7.66 -1.00
N PHE A 250 26.05 -7.93 0.23
CA PHE A 250 24.77 -8.60 0.47
C PHE A 250 24.11 -8.06 1.72
N GLU A 251 22.80 -8.17 1.76
CA GLU A 251 21.98 -7.91 2.94
C GLU A 251 21.21 -9.19 3.32
N VAL A 252 21.09 -9.44 4.61
CA VAL A 252 20.24 -10.50 5.19
C VAL A 252 19.31 -9.87 6.18
N PHE A 253 18.05 -10.21 6.15
CA PHE A 253 17.11 -9.78 7.18
C PHE A 253 16.19 -10.91 7.62
N GLY A 254 15.71 -10.80 8.86
CA GLY A 254 14.64 -11.60 9.43
C GLY A 254 13.61 -10.71 10.08
N THR A 255 12.33 -11.03 9.92
CA THR A 255 11.23 -10.35 10.62
C THR A 255 10.33 -11.36 11.30
N TYR A 256 9.78 -10.96 12.45
CA TYR A 256 8.64 -11.58 13.10
C TYR A 256 7.56 -10.53 13.29
N ASP A 257 6.38 -10.79 12.75
CA ASP A 257 5.24 -9.89 12.79
C ASP A 257 4.05 -10.65 13.37
N ARG A 258 3.35 -10.05 14.35
CA ARG A 258 2.18 -10.64 14.99
C ARG A 258 1.06 -9.62 15.10
N ILE A 259 -0.15 -10.04 14.75
CA ILE A 259 -1.40 -9.34 15.03
C ILE A 259 -2.29 -10.23 15.87
N LYS A 260 -2.88 -9.67 16.92
CA LYS A 260 -3.96 -10.26 17.70
C LYS A 260 -5.08 -9.23 17.80
N ASN A 261 -6.31 -9.61 17.46
CA ASN A 261 -7.46 -8.73 17.60
C ASN A 261 -8.74 -9.54 17.88
N THR A 262 -9.70 -8.88 18.52
CA THR A 262 -11.10 -9.27 18.53
C THR A 262 -11.82 -8.61 17.37
N PHE A 263 -12.99 -9.11 17.00
CA PHE A 263 -13.78 -8.57 15.90
C PHE A 263 -15.24 -9.02 16.02
N ASP A 264 -16.14 -8.27 15.39
CA ASP A 264 -17.57 -8.54 15.43
C ASP A 264 -18.06 -9.39 14.27
N ASN A 265 -19.27 -9.93 14.43
CA ASN A 265 -19.88 -10.77 13.42
C ASN A 265 -20.62 -9.89 12.38
N SER A 266 -20.31 -10.13 11.10
CA SER A 266 -20.96 -9.46 9.97
C SER A 266 -22.04 -10.31 9.28
N PHE A 267 -22.41 -11.47 9.85
CA PHE A 267 -23.17 -12.51 9.15
C PHE A 267 -24.55 -12.81 9.72
N ASP A 268 -25.17 -11.95 10.47
CA ASP A 268 -26.53 -12.21 10.98
C ASP A 268 -27.65 -11.91 9.98
N GLY A 269 -27.28 -11.68 8.73
CA GLY A 269 -28.22 -11.56 7.62
C GLY A 269 -29.05 -10.27 7.59
N VAL A 270 -28.68 -9.29 8.41
CA VAL A 270 -29.28 -7.96 8.46
C VAL A 270 -28.24 -6.92 8.02
N VAL A 271 -28.67 -5.72 7.66
CA VAL A 271 -27.78 -4.59 7.30
C VAL A 271 -26.86 -4.18 8.47
N ALA A 272 -27.18 -4.58 9.68
CA ALA A 272 -26.39 -4.35 10.89
C ALA A 272 -25.50 -5.55 11.22
N ASN A 273 -24.26 -5.29 11.58
CA ASN A 273 -23.39 -6.28 12.19
C ASN A 273 -23.86 -6.55 13.62
N SER A 274 -23.54 -7.73 14.13
CA SER A 274 -23.80 -8.07 15.53
C SER A 274 -22.51 -8.09 16.35
N ASP A 275 -22.67 -7.71 17.61
CA ASP A 275 -21.64 -7.74 18.65
C ASP A 275 -21.29 -9.17 19.02
N ASP A 276 -20.00 -9.53 19.07
CA ASP A 276 -19.57 -10.90 19.42
C ASP A 276 -18.23 -10.91 20.19
N VAL A 277 -18.32 -11.06 21.48
CA VAL A 277 -17.20 -11.08 22.43
C VAL A 277 -16.23 -12.29 22.25
N ASN A 278 -16.64 -13.30 21.51
CA ASN A 278 -15.87 -14.53 21.36
C ASN A 278 -15.01 -14.55 20.10
N ASN A 279 -15.29 -13.67 19.16
CA ASN A 279 -14.53 -13.65 17.91
C ASN A 279 -13.14 -13.10 18.12
N ALA A 280 -12.14 -13.85 17.70
CA ALA A 280 -10.75 -13.47 17.83
C ALA A 280 -9.89 -13.95 16.67
N ASN A 281 -8.88 -13.19 16.35
CA ASN A 281 -7.88 -13.53 15.34
C ASN A 281 -6.48 -13.40 15.91
N LEU A 282 -5.62 -14.37 15.58
CA LEU A 282 -4.18 -14.34 15.76
C LEU A 282 -3.51 -14.62 14.42
N SER A 283 -2.74 -13.66 13.92
CA SER A 283 -1.90 -13.82 12.73
C SER A 283 -0.44 -13.66 13.11
N GLU A 284 0.39 -14.63 12.76
CA GLU A 284 1.84 -14.63 13.01
C GLU A 284 2.58 -14.87 11.71
N GLN A 285 3.61 -14.07 11.47
CA GLN A 285 4.44 -14.18 10.28
C GLN A 285 5.91 -14.19 10.64
N VAL A 286 6.66 -15.09 10.00
CA VAL A 286 8.12 -15.07 9.94
C VAL A 286 8.54 -14.88 8.50
N ARG A 287 9.48 -13.95 8.26
CA ARG A 287 10.09 -13.74 6.94
C ARG A 287 11.59 -13.68 7.08
N ILE A 288 12.28 -14.24 6.07
CA ILE A 288 13.71 -14.11 5.89
C ILE A 288 13.99 -13.62 4.48
N GLY A 289 15.04 -12.83 4.32
CA GLY A 289 15.48 -12.35 3.01
C GLY A 289 17.00 -12.34 2.89
N PHE A 290 17.47 -12.61 1.67
CA PHE A 290 18.88 -12.59 1.28
C PHE A 290 19.06 -11.89 -0.06
N LEU A 291 19.86 -10.82 -0.10
CA LEU A 291 19.95 -9.86 -1.18
C LEU A 291 21.40 -9.63 -1.61
N PRO A 292 22.06 -10.60 -2.25
CA PRO A 292 23.40 -10.41 -2.80
C PRO A 292 23.36 -9.57 -4.08
N LYS A 293 24.42 -8.76 -4.24
CA LYS A 293 24.61 -7.85 -5.35
C LYS A 293 26.07 -7.82 -5.76
N TYR A 294 26.32 -7.95 -7.07
CA TYR A 294 27.64 -7.86 -7.67
C TYR A 294 27.64 -6.83 -8.81
N THR A 295 28.47 -5.81 -8.66
CA THR A 295 28.65 -4.76 -9.67
C THR A 295 29.93 -5.01 -10.45
N TYR A 296 29.85 -4.95 -11.76
CA TYR A 296 30.98 -5.12 -12.68
C TYR A 296 31.01 -3.96 -13.70
N LYS A 297 32.04 -3.88 -14.53
CA LYS A 297 32.35 -2.71 -15.38
C LYS A 297 31.14 -2.14 -16.14
N ASN A 298 30.31 -3.01 -16.74
CA ASN A 298 29.18 -2.57 -17.57
C ASN A 298 27.82 -3.01 -17.02
N GLY A 299 27.74 -3.47 -15.77
CA GLY A 299 26.49 -3.99 -15.26
C GLY A 299 26.47 -4.32 -13.78
N GLU A 300 25.36 -4.92 -13.41
CA GLU A 300 25.07 -5.31 -12.05
C GLU A 300 24.22 -6.57 -12.05
N PHE A 301 24.65 -7.58 -11.30
CA PHE A 301 23.90 -8.80 -11.04
C PHE A 301 23.35 -8.74 -9.61
N ALA A 302 22.08 -9.09 -9.44
CA ALA A 302 21.42 -9.13 -8.13
C ALA A 302 20.52 -10.36 -8.01
N ILE A 303 20.36 -10.82 -6.77
CA ILE A 303 19.38 -11.84 -6.41
C ILE A 303 18.54 -11.26 -5.26
N ASN A 304 17.21 -11.35 -5.38
CA ASN A 304 16.29 -11.09 -4.28
C ASN A 304 15.64 -12.42 -3.89
N ALA A 305 16.14 -13.06 -2.84
CA ALA A 305 15.63 -14.33 -2.36
C ALA A 305 14.95 -14.16 -1.00
N GLY A 306 13.80 -14.80 -0.80
CA GLY A 306 13.07 -14.74 0.45
C GLY A 306 12.16 -15.95 0.66
N ALA A 307 11.86 -16.18 1.93
CA ALA A 307 10.86 -17.15 2.35
C ALA A 307 9.99 -16.53 3.45
N SER A 308 8.70 -16.87 3.45
CA SER A 308 7.80 -16.48 4.52
C SER A 308 6.83 -17.60 4.88
N THR A 309 6.44 -17.61 6.16
CA THR A 309 5.35 -18.43 6.67
C THR A 309 4.39 -17.52 7.44
N ILE A 310 3.12 -17.59 7.09
CA ILE A 310 2.02 -16.91 7.78
C ILE A 310 1.11 -17.96 8.38
N GLY A 311 0.90 -17.92 9.71
CA GLY A 311 -0.11 -18.70 10.42
C GLY A 311 -1.25 -17.80 10.87
N ARG A 312 -2.50 -18.18 10.59
CA ARG A 312 -3.70 -17.49 11.06
C ARG A 312 -4.59 -18.46 11.84
N LYS A 313 -4.99 -18.04 13.03
CA LYS A 313 -5.97 -18.73 13.87
C LYS A 313 -7.13 -17.80 14.08
N VAL A 314 -8.29 -18.16 13.56
CA VAL A 314 -9.52 -17.39 13.68
C VAL A 314 -10.51 -18.20 14.49
N GLN A 315 -11.05 -17.60 15.53
CA GLN A 315 -12.11 -18.13 16.37
C GLN A 315 -13.38 -17.34 16.07
N MET A 316 -14.47 -18.03 15.79
CA MET A 316 -15.76 -17.40 15.48
C MET A 316 -16.90 -18.14 16.16
N THR A 317 -17.90 -17.40 16.63
CA THR A 317 -19.15 -17.94 17.11
C THR A 317 -19.96 -18.47 15.93
N ASN A 318 -20.33 -19.75 16.01
CA ASN A 318 -21.31 -20.37 15.12
C ASN A 318 -22.69 -20.23 15.76
N THR A 319 -23.45 -19.23 15.31
CA THR A 319 -24.79 -18.93 15.87
C THR A 319 -25.81 -20.03 15.60
N TRP A 320 -25.63 -20.84 14.54
CA TRP A 320 -26.52 -21.95 14.20
C TRP A 320 -26.31 -23.17 15.11
N ALA A 321 -25.07 -23.53 15.35
CA ALA A 321 -24.71 -24.66 16.19
C ALA A 321 -24.55 -24.30 17.67
N ASN A 322 -24.54 -22.99 17.99
CA ASN A 322 -24.22 -22.46 19.32
C ASN A 322 -22.88 -22.99 19.85
N THR A 323 -21.87 -22.97 18.97
CA THR A 323 -20.49 -23.43 19.25
C THR A 323 -19.49 -22.33 18.90
N ILE A 324 -18.25 -22.52 19.33
CA ILE A 324 -17.13 -21.70 18.90
C ILE A 324 -16.31 -22.52 17.91
N ASP A 325 -16.26 -22.09 16.67
CA ASP A 325 -15.54 -22.72 15.60
C ASP A 325 -14.12 -22.16 15.47
N ASN A 326 -13.15 -23.02 15.18
CA ASN A 326 -11.75 -22.65 15.01
C ASN A 326 -11.30 -22.91 13.58
N TYR A 327 -10.78 -21.88 12.95
CA TYR A 327 -10.25 -21.88 11.58
C TYR A 327 -8.75 -21.66 11.63
N ASN A 328 -7.97 -22.60 11.13
CA ASN A 328 -6.52 -22.53 11.13
C ASN A 328 -6.01 -22.55 9.69
N TYR A 329 -5.23 -21.55 9.34
CA TYR A 329 -4.62 -21.41 8.01
C TYR A 329 -3.12 -21.25 8.16
N THR A 330 -2.35 -21.88 7.28
CA THR A 330 -0.91 -21.67 7.16
C THR A 330 -0.57 -21.51 5.69
N GLY A 331 0.00 -20.38 5.34
CA GLY A 331 0.53 -20.10 4.00
C GLY A 331 2.05 -20.06 4.04
N ARG A 332 2.72 -20.72 3.09
CA ARG A 332 4.17 -20.66 2.92
C ARG A 332 4.51 -20.18 1.52
N THR A 333 5.48 -19.31 1.44
CA THR A 333 5.99 -18.79 0.16
C THR A 333 7.50 -18.85 0.15
N VAL A 334 8.07 -19.23 -0.99
CA VAL A 334 9.48 -19.09 -1.29
C VAL A 334 9.59 -18.34 -2.61
N SER A 335 10.45 -17.33 -2.67
CA SER A 335 10.69 -16.58 -3.89
C SER A 335 12.19 -16.36 -4.10
N MET A 336 12.61 -16.42 -5.35
CA MET A 336 13.97 -16.08 -5.78
C MET A 336 13.87 -15.37 -7.13
N ASP A 337 14.36 -14.15 -7.20
CA ASP A 337 14.44 -13.35 -8.42
C ASP A 337 15.92 -13.03 -8.71
N ALA A 338 16.48 -13.70 -9.70
CA ALA A 338 17.86 -13.49 -10.14
C ALA A 338 17.86 -12.68 -11.43
N PHE A 339 18.53 -11.53 -11.44
CA PHE A 339 18.51 -10.64 -12.59
C PHE A 339 19.84 -9.90 -12.78
N ASN A 340 20.10 -9.56 -14.04
CA ASN A 340 21.30 -8.87 -14.47
C ASN A 340 20.94 -7.67 -15.35
N LYS A 341 21.51 -6.52 -15.02
CA LYS A 341 21.53 -5.36 -15.90
C LYS A 341 22.86 -5.33 -16.64
N TYR A 342 22.80 -5.19 -17.96
CA TYR A 342 23.96 -4.96 -18.80
C TYR A 342 23.79 -3.70 -19.63
N SER A 343 24.72 -2.76 -19.52
CA SER A 343 24.72 -1.49 -20.26
C SER A 343 25.61 -1.62 -21.50
N PHE A 344 25.00 -1.55 -22.68
CA PHE A 344 25.71 -1.53 -23.97
C PHE A 344 26.37 -0.17 -24.18
N THR A 345 25.61 0.90 -23.84
CA THR A 345 26.06 2.29 -23.89
C THR A 345 25.51 3.04 -22.66
N SER A 346 25.82 4.33 -22.53
CA SER A 346 25.20 5.21 -21.54
C SER A 346 23.68 5.38 -21.71
N SER A 347 23.19 5.14 -22.93
CA SER A 347 21.78 5.34 -23.31
C SER A 347 21.00 4.04 -23.46
N LEU A 348 21.66 2.89 -23.61
CA LEU A 348 21.01 1.60 -23.88
C LEU A 348 21.46 0.52 -22.92
N PHE A 349 20.54 -0.10 -22.21
CA PHE A 349 20.79 -1.25 -21.37
C PHE A 349 19.64 -2.27 -21.44
N ILE A 350 19.97 -3.50 -21.07
CA ILE A 350 19.01 -4.60 -20.93
C ILE A 350 19.01 -5.11 -19.49
N VAL A 351 17.84 -5.50 -19.00
CA VAL A 351 17.67 -6.29 -17.78
C VAL A 351 17.14 -7.66 -18.19
N LEU A 352 17.86 -8.70 -17.84
CA LEU A 352 17.46 -10.09 -18.03
C LEU A 352 17.32 -10.73 -16.65
N GLY A 353 16.26 -11.46 -16.42
CA GLY A 353 16.04 -12.14 -15.15
C GLY A 353 15.15 -13.35 -15.24
N THR A 354 15.13 -14.10 -14.16
CA THR A 354 14.23 -15.23 -13.94
C THR A 354 13.75 -15.22 -12.50
N GLN A 355 12.46 -15.27 -12.31
CA GLN A 355 11.84 -15.36 -11.00
C GLN A 355 11.29 -16.78 -10.79
N TYR A 356 11.64 -17.39 -9.67
CA TYR A 356 11.04 -18.60 -9.15
C TYR A 356 10.15 -18.24 -7.96
N GLN A 357 8.94 -18.81 -7.89
CA GLN A 357 8.04 -18.70 -6.75
C GLN A 357 7.41 -20.05 -6.46
N TYR A 358 7.31 -20.37 -5.18
CA TYR A 358 6.62 -21.56 -4.67
C TYR A 358 5.63 -21.13 -3.61
N PHE A 359 4.43 -21.69 -3.68
CA PHE A 359 3.34 -21.43 -2.75
C PHE A 359 2.74 -22.76 -2.29
N ASP A 360 2.45 -22.85 -1.01
CA ASP A 360 1.59 -23.91 -0.47
C ASP A 360 0.71 -23.39 0.67
N MET A 361 -0.38 -24.09 0.94
CA MET A 361 -1.22 -23.80 2.07
C MET A 361 -1.68 -25.06 2.80
N ILE A 362 -1.96 -24.88 4.10
CA ILE A 362 -2.69 -25.84 4.95
C ILE A 362 -3.91 -25.11 5.50
N GLN A 363 -5.08 -25.74 5.41
CA GLN A 363 -6.31 -25.27 6.02
C GLN A 363 -6.88 -26.38 6.89
N LYS A 364 -7.33 -26.04 8.08
CA LYS A 364 -8.05 -26.92 8.99
C LYS A 364 -9.13 -26.12 9.69
N ASP A 365 -10.37 -26.43 9.36
CA ASP A 365 -11.56 -25.84 9.96
C ASP A 365 -12.66 -26.89 10.12
N PRO A 366 -13.84 -26.58 10.69
CA PRO A 366 -14.93 -27.52 10.87
C PRO A 366 -15.51 -28.13 9.59
N TYR A 367 -15.25 -27.48 8.43
CA TYR A 367 -15.87 -27.85 7.15
C TYR A 367 -14.90 -28.48 6.18
N ALA A 368 -13.60 -28.21 6.33
CA ALA A 368 -12.59 -28.69 5.39
C ALA A 368 -11.21 -28.90 6.03
N ILE A 369 -10.50 -29.89 5.50
CA ILE A 369 -9.07 -30.11 5.74
C ILE A 369 -8.39 -30.12 4.39
N VAL A 370 -7.52 -29.15 4.15
CA VAL A 370 -6.71 -29.04 2.94
C VAL A 370 -5.24 -29.18 3.32
N SER A 371 -4.56 -30.15 2.72
CA SER A 371 -3.14 -30.40 2.97
C SER A 371 -2.27 -29.64 1.96
N ASN A 372 -1.03 -29.33 2.34
CA ASN A 372 -0.05 -28.73 1.43
C ASN A 372 0.46 -29.68 0.34
N ASP A 373 0.19 -30.99 0.43
CA ASP A 373 0.46 -31.92 -0.66
C ASP A 373 -0.52 -31.72 -1.82
N GLN A 374 -1.73 -31.31 -1.51
CA GLN A 374 -2.81 -31.01 -2.45
C GLN A 374 -2.76 -29.56 -2.94
N ALA A 375 -2.64 -28.61 -2.00
CA ALA A 375 -2.71 -27.18 -2.29
C ALA A 375 -1.32 -26.56 -2.39
N LYS A 376 -0.72 -26.64 -3.57
CA LYS A 376 0.57 -26.05 -3.90
C LYS A 376 0.69 -25.77 -5.39
N PHE A 377 1.51 -24.81 -5.75
CA PHE A 377 1.98 -24.56 -7.12
C PHE A 377 3.33 -23.85 -7.12
N ASN A 378 3.98 -23.86 -8.27
CA ASN A 378 5.19 -23.06 -8.52
C ASN A 378 5.11 -22.32 -9.85
N LEU A 379 5.92 -21.26 -9.94
CA LEU A 379 6.10 -20.41 -11.10
C LEU A 379 7.59 -20.30 -11.42
N ILE A 380 7.94 -20.37 -12.70
CA ILE A 380 9.29 -20.09 -13.22
C ILE A 380 9.13 -19.11 -14.36
N ASP A 381 9.51 -17.88 -14.17
CA ASP A 381 9.15 -16.78 -15.04
C ASP A 381 10.42 -16.06 -15.57
N PRO A 382 10.97 -16.44 -16.72
CA PRO A 382 11.99 -15.64 -17.37
C PRO A 382 11.41 -14.34 -17.93
N TYR A 383 12.19 -13.26 -17.84
CA TYR A 383 11.80 -11.95 -18.35
C TYR A 383 13.00 -11.16 -18.90
N ALA A 384 12.67 -10.23 -19.78
CA ALA A 384 13.62 -9.29 -20.36
C ALA A 384 13.00 -7.89 -20.42
N THR A 385 13.81 -6.87 -20.16
CA THR A 385 13.42 -5.46 -20.33
C THR A 385 14.57 -4.71 -21.01
N LEU A 386 14.28 -4.12 -22.16
CA LEU A 386 15.20 -3.25 -22.90
C LEU A 386 14.85 -1.79 -22.57
N VAL A 387 15.83 -1.02 -22.15
CA VAL A 387 15.65 0.40 -21.79
C VAL A 387 16.59 1.26 -22.65
N PHE A 388 15.98 2.20 -23.35
CA PHE A 388 16.67 3.20 -24.15
C PHE A 388 16.36 4.61 -23.62
N ASN A 389 17.40 5.36 -23.29
CA ASN A 389 17.32 6.73 -22.77
C ASN A 389 18.15 7.65 -23.67
N SER A 390 17.51 8.30 -24.64
CA SER A 390 18.18 9.22 -25.56
C SER A 390 18.56 10.55 -24.87
N GLU A 391 19.68 11.13 -25.28
CA GLU A 391 20.04 12.50 -24.90
C GLU A 391 19.08 13.55 -25.50
N LEU A 392 18.35 13.18 -26.57
CA LEU A 392 17.32 14.03 -27.19
C LEU A 392 15.98 14.02 -26.44
N GLY A 393 15.89 13.35 -25.28
CA GLY A 393 14.71 13.32 -24.41
C GLY A 393 13.77 12.14 -24.64
N LEU A 394 13.94 11.32 -25.68
CA LEU A 394 13.15 10.10 -25.87
C LEU A 394 13.62 9.01 -24.91
N ASN A 395 12.71 8.43 -24.15
CA ASN A 395 12.94 7.28 -23.31
C ASN A 395 11.95 6.18 -23.69
N LEU A 396 12.40 4.94 -23.71
CA LEU A 396 11.61 3.79 -24.08
C LEU A 396 11.96 2.60 -23.19
N ASN A 397 10.93 1.99 -22.58
CA ASN A 397 11.05 0.76 -21.82
C ASN A 397 10.17 -0.30 -22.50
N LEU A 398 10.78 -1.36 -23.00
CA LEU A 398 10.13 -2.51 -23.64
C LEU A 398 10.39 -3.75 -22.80
N GLY A 399 9.35 -4.38 -22.30
CA GLY A 399 9.48 -5.57 -21.47
C GLY A 399 8.62 -6.72 -21.99
N ALA A 400 9.11 -7.94 -21.75
CA ALA A 400 8.36 -9.18 -21.96
C ALA A 400 8.69 -10.18 -20.84
N ARG A 401 7.70 -10.97 -20.44
CA ARG A 401 7.83 -12.07 -19.47
C ARG A 401 7.00 -13.25 -19.91
N LEU A 402 7.58 -14.43 -19.80
CA LEU A 402 6.90 -15.69 -19.92
C LEU A 402 6.58 -16.18 -18.51
N ASN A 403 5.30 -16.19 -18.13
CA ASN A 403 4.84 -16.80 -16.89
C ASN A 403 4.60 -18.28 -17.15
N THR A 404 5.32 -19.15 -16.45
CA THR A 404 5.18 -20.61 -16.54
C THR A 404 4.67 -21.14 -15.22
N HIS A 405 3.41 -21.55 -15.20
CA HIS A 405 2.72 -22.05 -14.02
C HIS A 405 2.61 -23.57 -14.07
N SER A 406 2.87 -24.27 -12.95
CA SER A 406 2.82 -25.73 -12.89
C SER A 406 1.46 -26.34 -13.28
N GLU A 407 0.35 -25.59 -13.10
CA GLU A 407 -1.02 -26.07 -13.32
C GLU A 407 -1.65 -25.52 -14.62
N TYR A 408 -1.33 -24.28 -15.03
CA TYR A 408 -2.01 -23.57 -16.13
C TYR A 408 -1.17 -23.37 -17.39
N GLY A 409 0.08 -23.87 -17.38
CA GLY A 409 1.00 -23.70 -18.51
C GLY A 409 1.54 -22.27 -18.65
N ASN A 410 1.67 -21.80 -19.88
CA ASN A 410 2.41 -20.60 -20.20
C ASN A 410 1.51 -19.42 -20.56
N GLN A 411 1.84 -18.23 -20.04
CA GLN A 411 1.21 -16.96 -20.37
C GLN A 411 2.27 -15.89 -20.64
N VAL A 412 2.14 -15.16 -21.75
CA VAL A 412 3.06 -14.08 -22.10
C VAL A 412 2.45 -12.74 -21.73
N VAL A 413 3.20 -11.93 -21.01
CA VAL A 413 2.85 -10.53 -20.74
C VAL A 413 3.95 -9.60 -21.24
N TYR A 414 3.57 -8.38 -21.66
CA TYR A 414 4.50 -7.41 -22.22
C TYR A 414 4.11 -5.98 -21.87
N ASN A 415 5.07 -5.07 -22.01
CA ASN A 415 4.85 -3.65 -21.86
C ASN A 415 5.63 -2.84 -22.89
N ILE A 416 5.06 -1.69 -23.25
CA ILE A 416 5.66 -0.66 -24.09
C ILE A 416 5.41 0.68 -23.40
N ASN A 417 6.46 1.30 -22.84
CA ASN A 417 6.35 2.51 -22.03
C ASN A 417 7.26 3.62 -22.60
N PRO A 418 6.85 4.35 -23.64
CA PRO A 418 7.57 5.51 -24.14
C PRO A 418 7.35 6.73 -23.26
N SER A 419 8.36 7.59 -23.17
CA SER A 419 8.21 8.96 -22.67
C SER A 419 9.13 9.90 -23.43
N TYR A 420 8.74 11.20 -23.49
CA TYR A 420 9.52 12.22 -24.13
C TYR A 420 9.63 13.46 -23.23
N VAL A 421 10.86 13.85 -22.92
CA VAL A 421 11.19 15.06 -22.17
C VAL A 421 11.58 16.14 -23.17
N PHE A 422 10.84 17.22 -23.24
CA PHE A 422 11.13 18.33 -24.16
C PHE A 422 12.30 19.17 -23.66
N ALA A 423 13.29 19.40 -24.52
CA ALA A 423 14.49 20.17 -24.14
C ALA A 423 14.18 21.65 -23.82
N ASN A 424 13.25 22.26 -24.57
CA ASN A 424 12.94 23.70 -24.52
C ASN A 424 11.61 24.01 -23.81
N LEU A 425 10.90 22.98 -23.32
CA LEU A 425 9.64 23.12 -22.59
C LEU A 425 9.74 22.39 -21.26
N PRO A 426 9.21 22.92 -20.18
CA PRO A 426 9.16 22.21 -18.90
C PRO A 426 8.08 21.12 -18.92
N LEU A 427 8.14 20.25 -19.90
CA LEU A 427 7.11 19.24 -20.22
C LEU A 427 7.74 17.89 -20.49
N LYS A 428 7.15 16.86 -19.90
CA LYS A 428 7.35 15.45 -20.22
C LYS A 428 6.00 14.85 -20.60
N VAL A 429 5.95 14.10 -21.70
CA VAL A 429 4.79 13.29 -22.09
C VAL A 429 5.12 11.83 -21.84
N ILE A 430 4.15 11.07 -21.35
CA ILE A 430 4.24 9.64 -21.10
C ILE A 430 3.10 8.91 -21.80
N ALA A 431 3.39 7.72 -22.30
CA ALA A 431 2.39 6.76 -22.73
C ALA A 431 2.80 5.36 -22.27
N SER A 432 1.85 4.50 -22.01
CA SER A 432 2.10 3.12 -21.58
C SER A 432 1.01 2.20 -22.12
N TYR A 433 1.42 1.06 -22.60
CA TYR A 433 0.53 -0.09 -22.81
C TYR A 433 1.17 -1.31 -22.16
N SER A 434 0.45 -1.95 -21.27
CA SER A 434 0.98 -3.08 -20.49
C SER A 434 -0.10 -4.12 -20.26
N THR A 435 0.29 -5.39 -20.31
CA THR A 435 -0.56 -6.52 -19.98
C THR A 435 -0.18 -7.14 -18.65
N ALA A 436 -1.09 -7.84 -18.03
CA ALA A 436 -0.89 -8.54 -16.78
C ALA A 436 -1.74 -9.81 -16.72
N TYR A 437 -1.36 -10.67 -15.82
CA TYR A 437 -1.94 -11.97 -15.60
C TYR A 437 -2.01 -12.25 -14.09
N ILE A 438 -3.08 -12.90 -13.64
CA ILE A 438 -3.32 -13.17 -12.22
C ILE A 438 -3.74 -14.62 -12.05
N THR A 439 -2.95 -15.41 -11.34
CA THR A 439 -3.27 -16.82 -11.05
C THR A 439 -4.43 -16.93 -10.04
N PRO A 440 -5.32 -17.95 -10.16
CA PRO A 440 -6.20 -18.31 -9.06
C PRO A 440 -5.40 -18.60 -7.79
N SER A 441 -5.96 -18.29 -6.62
CA SER A 441 -5.33 -18.62 -5.33
C SER A 441 -5.48 -20.09 -4.98
N LEU A 442 -4.63 -20.58 -4.08
CA LEU A 442 -4.77 -21.94 -3.55
C LEU A 442 -6.13 -22.14 -2.86
N TYR A 443 -6.64 -21.11 -2.17
CA TYR A 443 -7.98 -21.17 -1.56
C TYR A 443 -9.09 -21.27 -2.60
N GLN A 444 -8.98 -20.54 -3.72
CA GLN A 444 -9.98 -20.60 -4.80
C GLN A 444 -9.96 -21.92 -5.56
N LEU A 445 -8.82 -22.62 -5.56
CA LEU A 445 -8.68 -23.93 -6.21
C LEU A 445 -9.08 -25.09 -5.31
N TYR A 446 -8.64 -25.06 -4.05
CA TYR A 446 -8.65 -26.23 -3.15
C TYR A 446 -9.41 -26.00 -1.84
N GLY A 447 -9.86 -24.78 -1.55
CA GLY A 447 -10.65 -24.46 -0.36
C GLY A 447 -12.06 -25.10 -0.39
N PRO A 448 -12.91 -24.86 0.64
CA PRO A 448 -14.25 -25.46 0.74
C PRO A 448 -15.15 -25.20 -0.46
N TYR A 449 -14.96 -24.06 -1.12
CA TYR A 449 -15.70 -23.65 -2.32
C TYR A 449 -14.80 -23.64 -3.56
N GLY A 450 -13.72 -24.42 -3.51
CA GLY A 450 -12.68 -24.43 -4.53
C GLY A 450 -13.16 -25.02 -5.84
N ASN A 451 -12.58 -24.53 -6.94
CA ASN A 451 -12.84 -25.04 -8.28
C ASN A 451 -11.52 -25.12 -9.07
N ILE A 452 -11.06 -26.33 -9.33
CA ILE A 452 -9.83 -26.60 -10.08
C ILE A 452 -9.93 -26.26 -11.58
N ALA A 453 -11.14 -26.00 -12.08
CA ALA A 453 -11.38 -25.59 -13.47
C ALA A 453 -11.23 -24.07 -13.69
N LEU A 454 -10.87 -23.31 -12.66
CA LEU A 454 -10.62 -21.85 -12.81
C LEU A 454 -9.47 -21.59 -13.77
N THR A 455 -9.63 -20.56 -14.59
CA THR A 455 -8.57 -20.04 -15.45
C THR A 455 -8.03 -18.73 -14.91
N PRO A 456 -6.77 -18.36 -15.22
CA PRO A 456 -6.19 -17.07 -14.82
C PRO A 456 -6.99 -15.87 -15.35
N GLU A 457 -6.98 -14.78 -14.59
CA GLU A 457 -7.50 -13.49 -15.03
C GLU A 457 -6.48 -12.79 -15.93
N GLU A 458 -6.94 -12.11 -16.96
CA GLU A 458 -6.13 -11.30 -17.86
C GLU A 458 -6.46 -9.82 -17.71
N ASN A 459 -5.45 -8.97 -17.88
CA ASN A 459 -5.60 -7.53 -17.74
C ASN A 459 -4.73 -6.80 -18.76
N ALA A 460 -5.30 -5.75 -19.36
CA ALA A 460 -4.56 -4.83 -20.22
C ALA A 460 -4.84 -3.39 -19.79
N THR A 461 -3.79 -2.58 -19.68
CA THR A 461 -3.90 -1.16 -19.29
C THR A 461 -3.20 -0.27 -20.30
N ALA A 462 -3.92 0.75 -20.77
CA ALA A 462 -3.39 1.85 -21.57
C ALA A 462 -3.39 3.14 -20.74
N GLU A 463 -2.30 3.91 -20.83
CA GLU A 463 -2.13 5.16 -20.08
C GLU A 463 -1.57 6.23 -21.02
N PHE A 464 -2.01 7.47 -20.81
CA PHE A 464 -1.46 8.63 -21.48
C PHE A 464 -1.47 9.82 -20.51
N GLY A 465 -0.38 10.56 -20.44
CA GLY A 465 -0.29 11.67 -19.52
C GLY A 465 0.88 12.62 -19.78
N PHE A 466 0.94 13.63 -18.95
CA PHE A 466 2.04 14.61 -18.98
C PHE A 466 2.45 15.03 -17.58
N GLU A 467 3.70 15.39 -17.46
CA GLU A 467 4.28 16.05 -16.27
C GLU A 467 4.89 17.39 -16.70
N SER A 468 4.61 18.45 -15.96
CA SER A 468 5.17 19.78 -16.20
C SER A 468 5.80 20.34 -14.94
N GLN A 469 6.99 20.93 -15.06
CA GLN A 469 7.72 21.57 -13.98
C GLN A 469 7.85 23.06 -14.29
N LEU A 470 6.99 23.88 -13.69
CA LEU A 470 6.84 25.32 -13.92
C LEU A 470 7.46 26.15 -12.79
N LEU A 471 7.57 27.46 -12.98
CA LEU A 471 8.02 28.43 -11.98
C LEU A 471 9.38 28.04 -11.37
N ASP A 472 10.38 27.78 -12.21
CA ASP A 472 11.72 27.33 -11.79
C ASP A 472 11.65 26.04 -10.94
N LYS A 473 10.83 25.07 -11.38
CA LYS A 473 10.57 23.78 -10.71
C LYS A 473 9.86 23.89 -9.34
N LYS A 474 9.31 25.06 -8.99
CA LYS A 474 8.50 25.21 -7.78
C LYS A 474 7.13 24.59 -7.90
N LEU A 475 6.58 24.51 -9.11
CA LEU A 475 5.28 23.93 -9.39
C LEU A 475 5.44 22.71 -10.29
N THR A 476 5.07 21.54 -9.77
CA THR A 476 5.00 20.30 -10.55
C THR A 476 3.53 19.90 -10.71
N ILE A 477 3.11 19.65 -11.94
CA ILE A 477 1.78 19.14 -12.28
C ILE A 477 1.98 17.84 -13.04
N ASN A 478 1.31 16.80 -12.59
CA ASN A 478 1.27 15.49 -13.26
C ASN A 478 -0.19 15.13 -13.50
N THR A 479 -0.57 14.84 -14.76
CA THR A 479 -1.92 14.41 -15.11
C THR A 479 -1.84 13.19 -16.01
N VAL A 480 -2.60 12.14 -15.67
CA VAL A 480 -2.62 10.87 -16.40
C VAL A 480 -4.04 10.36 -16.53
N GLY A 481 -4.45 10.08 -17.78
CA GLY A 481 -5.64 9.30 -18.10
C GLY A 481 -5.28 7.83 -18.23
N PHE A 482 -6.16 6.95 -17.79
CA PHE A 482 -5.99 5.50 -17.92
C PHE A 482 -7.27 4.80 -18.40
N TYR A 483 -7.07 3.71 -19.10
CA TYR A 483 -8.11 2.75 -19.47
C TYR A 483 -7.58 1.34 -19.22
N ARG A 484 -8.35 0.53 -18.49
CA ARG A 484 -8.03 -0.85 -18.14
C ARG A 484 -9.18 -1.77 -18.56
N ALA A 485 -8.84 -2.90 -19.16
CA ALA A 485 -9.76 -3.98 -19.45
C ALA A 485 -9.32 -5.26 -18.72
N GLU A 486 -10.27 -5.97 -18.16
CA GLU A 486 -10.11 -7.25 -17.49
C GLU A 486 -10.96 -8.31 -18.17
N GLU A 487 -10.41 -9.50 -18.31
CA GLU A 487 -11.10 -10.66 -18.84
C GLU A 487 -10.93 -11.85 -17.89
N ASN A 488 -11.82 -12.82 -17.94
CA ASN A 488 -11.78 -14.04 -17.11
C ASN A 488 -11.75 -13.77 -15.60
N THR A 489 -12.48 -12.75 -15.13
CA THR A 489 -12.47 -12.41 -13.71
C THR A 489 -13.04 -13.54 -12.85
N ILE A 490 -12.35 -13.87 -11.75
CA ILE A 490 -12.81 -14.89 -10.82
C ILE A 490 -13.80 -14.28 -9.84
N GLY A 491 -14.97 -14.86 -9.75
CA GLY A 491 -16.05 -14.49 -8.85
C GLY A 491 -16.55 -15.65 -8.02
N PHE A 492 -17.30 -15.36 -6.97
CA PHE A 492 -18.00 -16.34 -6.15
C PHE A 492 -19.44 -16.47 -6.65
N PHE A 493 -19.90 -17.66 -6.89
CA PHE A 493 -21.22 -17.97 -7.43
C PHE A 493 -21.99 -18.85 -6.45
N TYR A 494 -23.28 -18.60 -6.32
CA TYR A 494 -24.24 -19.44 -5.64
C TYR A 494 -25.27 -19.96 -6.65
N ASP A 495 -25.37 -21.27 -6.78
CA ASP A 495 -26.35 -21.94 -7.61
C ASP A 495 -27.61 -22.23 -6.81
N ALA A 496 -28.69 -21.50 -7.08
CA ALA A 496 -29.96 -21.64 -6.39
C ALA A 496 -30.69 -22.98 -6.74
N ALA A 497 -30.31 -23.67 -7.81
CA ALA A 497 -30.91 -24.95 -8.20
C ALA A 497 -30.28 -26.11 -7.45
N THR A 498 -28.98 -26.09 -7.21
CA THR A 498 -28.23 -27.13 -6.49
C THR A 498 -27.93 -26.77 -5.03
N PHE A 499 -28.15 -25.52 -4.63
CA PHE A 499 -27.76 -24.93 -3.34
C PHE A 499 -26.23 -24.97 -3.09
N GLU A 500 -25.44 -25.06 -4.15
CA GLU A 500 -23.99 -25.08 -4.06
C GLU A 500 -23.37 -23.70 -4.25
N SER A 501 -22.27 -23.48 -3.58
CA SER A 501 -21.45 -22.26 -3.74
C SER A 501 -20.06 -22.64 -4.20
N TYR A 502 -19.52 -21.95 -5.20
CA TYR A 502 -18.18 -22.20 -5.72
C TYR A 502 -17.60 -21.00 -6.46
N TYR A 503 -16.29 -21.02 -6.66
CA TYR A 503 -15.63 -20.01 -7.50
C TYR A 503 -15.80 -20.35 -8.98
N VAL A 504 -16.02 -19.30 -9.79
CA VAL A 504 -16.15 -19.41 -11.25
C VAL A 504 -15.29 -18.38 -11.94
N THR A 505 -14.81 -18.72 -13.13
CA THR A 505 -14.26 -17.74 -14.06
C THR A 505 -15.41 -17.11 -14.82
N ASN A 506 -15.65 -15.82 -14.61
CA ASN A 506 -16.66 -15.05 -15.33
C ASN A 506 -16.12 -14.68 -16.69
N ILE A 507 -16.65 -15.29 -17.74
CA ILE A 507 -16.34 -14.95 -19.13
C ILE A 507 -16.98 -13.59 -19.41
N GLY A 508 -16.18 -12.63 -19.86
CA GLY A 508 -16.63 -11.29 -20.21
C GLY A 508 -15.55 -10.26 -19.94
N ARG A 509 -15.80 -9.08 -20.45
CA ARG A 509 -14.88 -7.95 -20.34
C ARG A 509 -15.43 -6.94 -19.34
N ASN A 510 -14.64 -6.64 -18.32
CA ASN A 510 -14.90 -5.56 -17.38
C ASN A 510 -13.92 -4.42 -17.62
N THR A 511 -14.34 -3.18 -17.42
CA THR A 511 -13.50 -2.02 -17.66
C THR A 511 -13.43 -1.09 -16.47
N ALA A 512 -12.27 -0.41 -16.37
CA ALA A 512 -12.04 0.72 -15.47
C ALA A 512 -11.33 1.83 -16.25
N LYS A 513 -11.75 3.08 -16.04
CA LYS A 513 -11.13 4.25 -16.65
C LYS A 513 -11.11 5.43 -15.70
N GLY A 514 -10.20 6.35 -15.90
CA GLY A 514 -10.12 7.51 -15.02
C GLY A 514 -9.07 8.52 -15.40
N LEU A 515 -9.01 9.53 -14.56
CA LEU A 515 -8.05 10.63 -14.63
C LEU A 515 -7.45 10.85 -13.24
N GLU A 516 -6.15 10.98 -13.18
CA GLU A 516 -5.42 11.33 -11.97
C GLU A 516 -4.64 12.61 -12.22
N THR A 517 -4.74 13.56 -11.30
CA THR A 517 -3.93 14.80 -11.33
C THR A 517 -3.28 14.99 -9.98
N THR A 518 -1.96 15.21 -9.95
CA THR A 518 -1.20 15.56 -8.74
C THR A 518 -0.52 16.91 -8.97
N ILE A 519 -0.63 17.82 -8.00
CA ILE A 519 -0.03 19.14 -8.01
C ILE A 519 0.84 19.27 -6.78
N ARG A 520 2.11 19.64 -6.95
CA ARG A 520 3.02 19.99 -5.86
C ARG A 520 3.55 21.39 -6.08
N TYR A 521 3.32 22.28 -5.11
CA TYR A 521 3.74 23.68 -5.18
C TYR A 521 4.56 24.09 -3.97
N HIS A 522 5.83 24.39 -4.21
CA HIS A 522 6.74 24.96 -3.22
C HIS A 522 6.61 26.48 -3.24
N LEU A 523 5.65 27.02 -2.47
CA LEU A 523 5.44 28.47 -2.37
C LEU A 523 6.70 29.16 -1.85
N SER A 524 7.36 28.54 -0.87
CA SER A 524 8.65 28.97 -0.32
C SER A 524 9.47 27.75 0.12
N LYS A 525 10.69 27.98 0.65
CA LYS A 525 11.49 26.91 1.29
C LYS A 525 10.77 26.29 2.49
N GLN A 526 9.80 26.98 3.07
CA GLN A 526 9.07 26.59 4.28
C GLN A 526 7.70 26.04 3.98
N ILE A 527 6.99 26.51 2.96
CA ILE A 527 5.60 26.17 2.69
C ILE A 527 5.50 25.36 1.40
N THR A 528 4.91 24.17 1.52
CA THR A 528 4.63 23.29 0.38
C THR A 528 3.14 22.92 0.40
N PHE A 529 2.51 23.03 -0.75
CA PHE A 529 1.17 22.50 -1.03
C PHE A 529 1.31 21.24 -1.88
N THR A 530 0.61 20.18 -1.49
CA THR A 530 0.48 18.98 -2.30
C THR A 530 -1.00 18.64 -2.41
N GLY A 531 -1.50 18.56 -3.63
CA GLY A 531 -2.89 18.21 -3.89
C GLY A 531 -2.97 17.10 -4.92
N ASN A 532 -3.99 16.25 -4.81
CA ASN A 532 -4.33 15.33 -5.88
C ASN A 532 -5.84 15.18 -6.03
N TYR A 533 -6.23 14.85 -7.25
CA TYR A 533 -7.59 14.52 -7.61
C TYR A 533 -7.60 13.24 -8.45
N THR A 534 -8.55 12.39 -8.17
CA THR A 534 -8.78 11.13 -8.89
C THR A 534 -10.23 11.05 -9.32
N LEU A 535 -10.47 10.80 -10.60
CA LEU A 535 -11.72 10.33 -11.16
C LEU A 535 -11.56 8.86 -11.52
N THR A 536 -12.39 7.98 -10.96
CA THR A 536 -12.37 6.53 -11.27
C THR A 536 -13.78 6.08 -11.65
N GLN A 537 -13.92 5.47 -12.80
CA GLN A 537 -15.15 4.84 -13.27
C GLN A 537 -14.88 3.37 -13.55
N VAL A 538 -15.66 2.49 -12.92
CA VAL A 538 -15.57 1.04 -13.08
C VAL A 538 -16.93 0.47 -13.45
N ASP A 539 -16.95 -0.67 -14.15
CA ASP A 539 -18.18 -1.38 -14.45
C ASP A 539 -18.89 -1.84 -13.17
N LYS A 540 -20.22 -1.96 -13.21
CA LYS A 540 -21.05 -2.23 -12.03
C LYS A 540 -20.59 -3.45 -11.22
N ILE A 541 -20.13 -4.50 -11.89
CA ILE A 541 -19.68 -5.73 -11.23
C ILE A 541 -18.42 -5.53 -10.37
N LEU A 542 -17.60 -4.54 -10.70
CA LEU A 542 -16.37 -4.18 -9.98
C LEU A 542 -16.59 -3.03 -8.99
N ASN A 543 -17.73 -2.36 -9.06
CA ASN A 543 -17.99 -1.13 -8.31
C ASN A 543 -18.46 -1.40 -6.88
N ARG A 544 -17.54 -1.86 -6.04
CA ARG A 544 -17.76 -1.96 -4.61
C ARG A 544 -16.72 -1.12 -3.86
N LEU A 545 -17.18 -0.18 -3.05
CA LEU A 545 -16.36 0.71 -2.21
C LEU A 545 -15.36 1.58 -2.98
N ILE A 546 -15.57 1.78 -4.30
CA ILE A 546 -14.75 2.65 -5.13
C ILE A 546 -15.45 4.00 -5.31
N PRO A 547 -14.89 5.11 -4.79
CA PRO A 547 -15.45 6.43 -5.03
C PRO A 547 -15.22 6.87 -6.48
N LYS A 548 -16.22 7.53 -7.08
CA LYS A 548 -16.05 8.12 -8.40
C LYS A 548 -15.06 9.29 -8.36
N ASN A 549 -15.14 10.14 -7.36
CA ASN A 549 -14.28 11.30 -7.17
C ASN A 549 -13.60 11.23 -5.82
N LYS A 550 -12.31 11.53 -5.78
CA LYS A 550 -11.53 11.68 -4.55
C LYS A 550 -10.55 12.82 -4.70
N ALA A 551 -10.42 13.62 -3.65
CA ALA A 551 -9.45 14.70 -3.62
C ALA A 551 -8.72 14.72 -2.27
N ASN A 552 -7.42 15.00 -2.31
CA ASN A 552 -6.60 15.25 -1.13
C ASN A 552 -5.88 16.59 -1.31
N LEU A 553 -5.74 17.33 -0.22
CA LEU A 553 -4.93 18.56 -0.15
C LEU A 553 -4.13 18.52 1.14
N GLU A 554 -2.84 18.68 1.03
CA GLU A 554 -1.91 18.79 2.16
C GLU A 554 -1.16 20.11 2.10
N VAL A 555 -1.08 20.79 3.22
CA VAL A 555 -0.28 22.01 3.40
C VAL A 555 0.74 21.74 4.49
N ASN A 556 2.01 21.86 4.15
CA ASN A 556 3.13 21.69 5.07
C ASN A 556 3.85 23.02 5.30
N TYR A 557 3.96 23.43 6.55
CA TYR A 557 4.77 24.55 6.99
C TYR A 557 5.95 24.07 7.84
N ASN A 558 7.14 24.13 7.25
CA ASN A 558 8.39 23.77 7.92
C ASN A 558 9.05 25.04 8.48
N PHE A 559 9.36 25.04 9.76
CA PHE A 559 10.11 26.10 10.42
C PHE A 559 11.34 25.52 11.13
N LYS A 560 12.22 26.39 11.66
CA LYS A 560 13.58 26.02 12.09
C LYS A 560 13.70 24.70 12.89
N ARG A 561 12.72 24.37 13.75
CA ARG A 561 12.74 23.20 14.63
C ARG A 561 11.46 22.35 14.54
N GLY A 562 10.61 22.58 13.58
CA GLY A 562 9.35 21.86 13.55
C GLY A 562 8.62 21.93 12.22
N ASN A 563 7.47 21.28 12.22
CA ASN A 563 6.55 21.21 11.09
C ASN A 563 5.11 21.33 11.60
N LEU A 564 4.29 22.05 10.85
CA LEU A 564 2.85 22.06 10.98
C LEU A 564 2.26 21.57 9.66
N ALA A 565 1.45 20.52 9.70
CA ALA A 565 0.78 19.97 8.53
C ALA A 565 -0.75 20.00 8.73
N GLY A 566 -1.46 20.42 7.69
CA GLY A 566 -2.91 20.29 7.56
C GLY A 566 -3.23 19.40 6.37
N GLN A 567 -4.11 18.42 6.55
CA GLN A 567 -4.50 17.47 5.51
C GLN A 567 -6.02 17.44 5.39
N TYR A 568 -6.52 17.78 4.22
CA TYR A 568 -7.94 17.70 3.87
C TYR A 568 -8.13 16.56 2.86
N GLN A 569 -9.17 15.76 3.06
CA GLN A 569 -9.58 14.67 2.17
C GLN A 569 -11.08 14.77 1.91
N PHE A 570 -11.44 14.63 0.64
CA PHE A 570 -12.81 14.42 0.18
C PHE A 570 -12.90 13.05 -0.49
N VAL A 571 -13.90 12.26 -0.13
CA VAL A 571 -14.24 10.97 -0.74
C VAL A 571 -15.72 11.00 -1.10
N ASP A 572 -16.01 10.77 -2.39
CA ASP A 572 -17.35 10.75 -2.95
C ASP A 572 -18.18 9.57 -2.42
N GLN A 573 -19.48 9.58 -2.68
CA GLN A 573 -20.36 8.45 -2.38
C GLN A 573 -19.84 7.16 -3.03
N ARG A 574 -20.08 6.03 -2.34
CA ARG A 574 -19.63 4.69 -2.77
C ARG A 574 -20.78 3.72 -2.64
N ILE A 575 -20.72 2.68 -3.44
CA ILE A 575 -21.66 1.55 -3.34
C ILE A 575 -21.03 0.47 -2.47
N ASP A 576 -21.76 -0.02 -1.48
CA ASP A 576 -21.42 -1.27 -0.79
C ASP A 576 -22.49 -2.33 -1.05
N THR A 577 -22.15 -3.59 -0.82
CA THR A 577 -23.04 -4.73 -1.03
C THR A 577 -23.09 -5.58 0.22
N TYR A 578 -24.29 -6.01 0.58
CA TYR A 578 -24.55 -6.92 1.69
C TYR A 578 -25.52 -8.03 1.27
N TYR A 579 -25.56 -9.10 2.02
CA TYR A 579 -26.55 -10.15 1.85
C TYR A 579 -27.72 -9.85 2.78
N ASP A 580 -28.92 -9.79 2.24
CA ASP A 580 -30.14 -9.58 3.01
C ASP A 580 -30.85 -10.92 3.19
N ALA A 581 -30.87 -11.42 4.42
CA ALA A 581 -31.49 -12.69 4.78
C ALA A 581 -33.02 -12.69 4.67
N ASN A 582 -33.67 -11.51 4.70
CA ASN A 582 -35.13 -11.42 4.58
C ASN A 582 -35.60 -11.70 3.16
N VAL A 583 -34.79 -11.33 2.17
CA VAL A 583 -35.07 -11.53 0.74
C VAL A 583 -34.15 -12.57 0.10
N TRP A 584 -33.24 -13.17 0.87
CA TRP A 584 -32.26 -14.17 0.45
C TRP A 584 -31.48 -13.75 -0.80
N ALA A 585 -31.11 -12.47 -0.86
CA ALA A 585 -30.44 -11.92 -2.03
C ALA A 585 -29.36 -10.91 -1.66
N LYS A 586 -28.40 -10.75 -2.57
CA LYS A 586 -27.40 -9.70 -2.49
C LYS A 586 -28.04 -8.36 -2.83
N GLN A 587 -27.94 -7.40 -1.92
CA GLN A 587 -28.44 -6.03 -2.03
C GLN A 587 -27.28 -5.05 -2.14
N THR A 588 -27.59 -3.86 -2.62
CA THR A 588 -26.64 -2.74 -2.71
C THR A 588 -27.17 -1.53 -1.95
N THR A 589 -26.28 -0.80 -1.32
CA THR A 589 -26.58 0.47 -0.65
C THR A 589 -25.54 1.53 -1.00
N ASN A 590 -25.93 2.80 -0.92
CA ASN A 590 -25.03 3.93 -1.11
C ASN A 590 -24.50 4.41 0.25
N LEU A 591 -23.19 4.41 0.40
CA LEU A 591 -22.51 5.09 1.50
C LEU A 591 -22.28 6.55 1.13
N SER A 592 -22.64 7.47 2.01
CA SER A 592 -22.54 8.92 1.77
C SER A 592 -21.09 9.36 1.56
N ALA A 593 -20.92 10.44 0.80
CA ALA A 593 -19.63 11.14 0.70
C ALA A 593 -19.23 11.72 2.06
N TYR A 594 -17.92 11.84 2.29
CA TYR A 594 -17.39 12.40 3.54
C TYR A 594 -16.16 13.27 3.31
N GLN A 595 -15.85 14.07 4.32
CA GLN A 595 -14.73 15.01 4.32
C GLN A 595 -13.97 14.90 5.64
N LEU A 596 -12.66 14.76 5.58
CA LEU A 596 -11.80 14.69 6.76
C LEU A 596 -10.81 15.83 6.75
N LEU A 597 -10.61 16.45 7.89
CA LEU A 597 -9.52 17.38 8.15
C LEU A 597 -8.67 16.85 9.28
N ASN A 598 -7.38 16.66 9.02
CA ASN A 598 -6.39 16.23 9.99
C ASN A 598 -5.33 17.31 10.15
N THR A 599 -4.74 17.43 11.33
CA THR A 599 -3.62 18.33 11.57
C THR A 599 -2.56 17.62 12.42
N THR A 600 -1.30 17.91 12.13
CA THR A 600 -0.15 17.39 12.86
C THR A 600 0.84 18.52 13.11
N PHE A 601 1.30 18.63 14.33
CA PHE A 601 2.36 19.54 14.74
C PHE A 601 3.51 18.73 15.31
N SER A 602 4.74 18.98 14.87
CA SER A 602 5.94 18.37 15.42
C SER A 602 7.00 19.42 15.74
N TYR A 603 7.76 19.19 16.81
CA TYR A 603 8.79 20.12 17.28
C TYR A 603 9.98 19.40 17.91
N GLU A 604 11.20 19.84 17.57
CA GLU A 604 12.44 19.39 18.22
C GLU A 604 12.68 20.23 19.48
N LEU A 605 12.31 19.67 20.64
CA LEU A 605 12.58 20.28 21.95
C LEU A 605 14.08 20.39 22.21
N LEU A 606 14.81 19.30 21.99
CA LEU A 606 16.27 19.25 21.99
C LEU A 606 16.73 18.81 20.59
N PRO A 607 17.47 19.69 19.86
CA PRO A 607 17.91 19.39 18.50
C PRO A 607 18.63 18.06 18.41
N LYS A 608 18.16 17.20 17.46
CA LYS A 608 18.69 15.85 17.21
C LYS A 608 18.65 14.88 18.41
N ARG A 609 17.91 15.20 19.48
CA ARG A 609 17.80 14.34 20.67
C ARG A 609 16.38 14.09 21.10
N LEU A 610 15.52 15.11 21.11
CA LEU A 610 14.16 14.95 21.63
C LEU A 610 13.17 15.67 20.73
N GLN A 611 12.27 14.91 20.14
CA GLN A 611 11.16 15.42 19.33
C GLN A 611 9.83 15.09 20.02
N VAL A 612 8.88 16.00 19.91
CA VAL A 612 7.49 15.79 20.30
C VAL A 612 6.60 16.04 19.11
N PHE A 613 5.47 15.34 19.04
CA PHE A 613 4.43 15.66 18.08
C PHE A 613 3.05 15.54 18.73
N THR A 614 2.10 16.27 18.18
CA THR A 614 0.67 16.11 18.45
C THR A 614 -0.08 16.04 17.13
N ALA A 615 -1.12 15.24 17.09
CA ALA A 615 -2.00 15.14 15.93
C ALA A 615 -3.45 15.15 16.37
N ILE A 616 -4.30 15.77 15.55
CA ILE A 616 -5.76 15.72 15.69
C ILE A 616 -6.28 15.17 14.37
N THR A 617 -6.94 14.03 14.43
CA THR A 617 -7.58 13.41 13.26
C THR A 617 -9.09 13.68 13.30
N ASN A 618 -9.70 13.77 12.11
CA ASN A 618 -11.11 14.13 11.95
C ASN A 618 -11.50 15.37 12.80
N VAL A 619 -10.79 16.48 12.59
CA VAL A 619 -10.98 17.73 13.35
C VAL A 619 -12.45 18.19 13.37
N MET A 620 -13.16 17.96 12.26
CA MET A 620 -14.58 18.35 12.11
C MET A 620 -15.54 17.40 12.83
N ASN A 621 -15.06 16.27 13.34
CA ASN A 621 -15.87 15.18 13.92
C ASN A 621 -16.95 14.69 12.95
N GLU A 622 -16.58 14.53 11.68
CA GLU A 622 -17.47 14.05 10.62
C GLU A 622 -17.92 12.61 10.90
N SER A 623 -19.22 12.37 10.73
CA SER A 623 -19.83 11.04 10.82
C SER A 623 -19.94 10.42 9.45
N PHE A 624 -19.35 9.27 9.26
CA PHE A 624 -19.33 8.58 7.97
C PHE A 624 -19.16 7.07 8.15
N GLN A 625 -19.32 6.30 7.07
CA GLN A 625 -18.98 4.87 7.02
C GLN A 625 -18.04 4.62 5.85
N GLU A 626 -16.96 3.87 6.07
CA GLU A 626 -16.11 3.37 4.99
C GLU A 626 -16.63 2.05 4.43
N VAL A 627 -17.15 1.21 5.31
CA VAL A 627 -17.78 -0.10 5.03
C VAL A 627 -19.08 -0.14 5.80
N LEU A 628 -20.11 -0.67 5.19
CA LEU A 628 -21.46 -0.75 5.78
C LEU A 628 -21.43 -1.49 7.12
N GLY A 629 -22.05 -0.90 8.14
CA GLY A 629 -22.23 -1.50 9.47
C GLY A 629 -21.00 -1.43 10.37
N TYR A 630 -19.91 -0.81 9.95
CA TYR A 630 -18.68 -0.69 10.75
C TYR A 630 -18.49 0.73 11.29
N ASN A 631 -18.00 0.81 12.52
CA ASN A 631 -17.64 2.07 13.14
C ASN A 631 -16.47 2.75 12.44
N THR A 632 -16.49 4.07 12.41
CA THR A 632 -15.35 4.91 12.00
C THR A 632 -14.93 5.85 13.11
N ARG A 633 -13.66 6.26 13.05
CA ARG A 633 -13.08 7.18 14.05
C ARG A 633 -13.67 8.57 13.91
N GLY A 634 -14.21 9.10 15.01
CA GLY A 634 -14.53 10.50 15.19
C GLY A 634 -13.27 11.34 15.40
N ARG A 635 -13.40 12.47 16.10
CA ARG A 635 -12.25 13.30 16.46
C ARG A 635 -11.35 12.60 17.46
N ASN A 636 -10.09 12.39 17.09
CA ASN A 636 -9.11 11.74 17.95
C ASN A 636 -7.84 12.57 18.09
N TYR A 637 -7.18 12.40 19.23
CA TYR A 637 -5.98 13.13 19.61
C TYR A 637 -4.83 12.15 19.80
N LYS A 638 -3.63 12.53 19.36
CA LYS A 638 -2.38 11.79 19.60
C LYS A 638 -1.30 12.71 20.12
N LEU A 639 -0.52 12.22 21.04
CA LEU A 639 0.70 12.84 21.55
C LEU A 639 1.83 11.82 21.48
N GLY A 640 2.96 12.23 20.91
CA GLY A 640 4.12 11.35 20.81
C GLY A 640 5.41 12.04 21.18
N VAL A 641 6.33 11.25 21.72
CA VAL A 641 7.68 11.66 22.07
C VAL A 641 8.66 10.69 21.42
N THR A 642 9.70 11.24 20.78
CA THR A 642 10.81 10.46 20.19
C THR A 642 12.12 10.93 20.77
N PHE A 643 12.89 10.01 21.30
CA PHE A 643 14.25 10.21 21.75
C PHE A 643 15.23 9.66 20.72
N LEU A 644 16.26 10.43 20.35
CA LEU A 644 17.33 10.09 19.41
C LEU A 644 18.67 10.06 20.15
N PHE A 645 19.53 9.07 19.90
CA PHE A 645 20.81 8.92 20.58
C PHE A 645 21.87 8.27 19.68
#